data_56ed74819c9be8d53e65cb2e58dd6702
#
_entry.id   56ed74819c9be8d53e65cb2e58dd6702
#
_cell.length_a   1.000
_cell.length_b   1.000
_cell.length_c   1.000
_cell.angle_alpha   90.00
_cell.angle_beta   90.00
_cell.angle_gamma   90.00
#
_symmetry.space_group_name_H-M   'P 1'
#
loop_
_entity.id
_entity.type
_entity.pdbx_description
1 polymer ?
#
loop_
_entity_poly.entity_id
_entity_poly.type
_entity_poly.pdbx_seq_one_letter_code
_entity_poly.pdbx_strand_id
1 'polypeptide(L)'
;MATKWVYKFSEGNAEMRNLLGGKGANLAEMTGLNLPIPQGFTVTTEACTNYYDCGGKISDEVASQVIEAMKDLEEIQGKKFGDLEDPLLVSVRSGARVSMPGMMDTILNLGLNDEAVEGFAKKTGNPRFAYDSYRRFIQMFSDVVKEVDKAKFEDVLDDIKAEKGVKFDTDLDADDLKEVIKRYKGIYRKALNEEFPQDPKDQLFEAIKAVFRSWDNPRAIYYRRMNDIPGDWGTAVNVQTMVFGNMGDTSGTGVAFTRNPSTGEKQIYGEYLINAQGEDVVAGVRTPQPITKLAEDLPDCYKQFMDIAHTLEEHYRDMQDMEFTIQEGKLYFLQTRNGKRTAPAALRIACELVDEGKITKEEAVSRIDAKALDQLLHPNFDQAALKAALPIGEALPASPGAAAGKVYFDAEMAKLHHEAGLKVILVRLETSPEDIEGMHAAEGILTARGGMTSHAAVVARGMGTACVAGCGDIKFAEDGKSFTLGGKTVQEGDYISLDGSTGKIYLGEIRTVPASISGNFDRIMTWADEIRTLQVRTNADTPADALNAVKFGAQGIGLCRTEHMFFDADRIPKIRRMILSTTKEAREIALNQLIPYQKKDFKDLYEVMEGRPVTIRFLDPPLHEFLPNTMEEITALAKDMGVTVEEINMRRAALHEFNPMMGHRGCRLAVTYPEIAKMQTRAVMEAAIEVKQEKGYDIVPEIMIPLVGEKKELAYVKEVVVQTAEKVKAYYESDIKYKVGTMIEIPRAALLADEIAEEAEFFSFGTNDLTQMTFGFSRDDAGKFLESYYENKIYESDPFAKLDQKGVGQLIEMAAKKGKATRPDIHLGICGEHGGDPSSVEFCYRAGLDYVSCSPFRVPIARLAAAQAVLKDK
;
A
#
# COMPACT_ATOMS: atom_id res chain seq x y z
N MET A 1 -24.09 0.90 -35.21
CA MET A 1 -23.73 -0.51 -35.13
C MET A 1 -24.19 -1.00 -33.76
N ALA A 2 -24.74 -2.22 -33.67
CA ALA A 2 -25.11 -2.78 -32.38
C ALA A 2 -23.86 -3.01 -31.53
N THR A 3 -23.93 -2.75 -30.22
CA THR A 3 -22.82 -2.95 -29.32
C THR A 3 -22.48 -4.43 -29.21
N LYS A 4 -21.21 -4.80 -29.33
CA LYS A 4 -20.74 -6.16 -29.15
C LYS A 4 -20.41 -6.42 -27.71
N TRP A 5 -21.20 -7.24 -27.02
CA TRP A 5 -21.10 -7.57 -25.61
C TRP A 5 -20.38 -8.88 -25.31
N VAL A 6 -20.28 -9.76 -26.32
CA VAL A 6 -19.73 -11.10 -26.16
C VAL A 6 -18.67 -11.37 -27.24
N TYR A 7 -17.54 -11.90 -26.82
CA TYR A 7 -16.39 -12.23 -27.68
C TYR A 7 -16.00 -13.69 -27.50
N LYS A 8 -15.92 -14.45 -28.59
CA LYS A 8 -15.27 -15.77 -28.56
C LYS A 8 -13.78 -15.60 -28.29
N PHE A 9 -13.11 -16.60 -27.70
CA PHE A 9 -11.68 -16.54 -27.45
C PHE A 9 -10.89 -16.30 -28.74
N SER A 10 -11.36 -16.80 -29.89
CA SER A 10 -10.77 -16.54 -31.22
C SER A 10 -10.94 -15.12 -31.74
N GLU A 11 -11.73 -14.28 -31.10
CA GLU A 11 -12.03 -12.89 -31.53
C GLU A 11 -11.32 -11.83 -30.72
N GLY A 12 -10.57 -12.19 -29.68
CA GLY A 12 -9.86 -11.29 -28.80
C GLY A 12 -8.35 -11.47 -28.83
N ASN A 13 -7.66 -10.62 -28.08
CA ASN A 13 -6.22 -10.68 -27.84
C ASN A 13 -5.85 -10.02 -26.49
N ALA A 14 -4.56 -10.05 -26.14
CA ALA A 14 -4.05 -9.52 -24.87
C ALA A 14 -4.26 -8.01 -24.68
N GLU A 15 -4.36 -7.22 -25.76
CA GLU A 15 -4.56 -5.76 -25.71
C GLU A 15 -5.98 -5.38 -25.27
N MET A 16 -6.95 -6.29 -25.45
CA MET A 16 -8.35 -6.07 -25.10
C MET A 16 -8.65 -6.25 -23.61
N ARG A 17 -7.64 -6.12 -22.74
CA ARG A 17 -7.76 -6.35 -21.30
C ARG A 17 -8.82 -5.50 -20.61
N ASN A 18 -9.02 -4.26 -21.06
CA ASN A 18 -10.05 -3.39 -20.48
C ASN A 18 -11.46 -3.89 -20.74
N LEU A 19 -11.67 -4.55 -21.87
CA LEU A 19 -12.96 -5.06 -22.31
C LEU A 19 -13.22 -6.51 -21.87
N LEU A 20 -12.21 -7.38 -22.03
CA LEU A 20 -12.34 -8.82 -21.77
C LEU A 20 -11.90 -9.21 -20.35
N GLY A 21 -11.38 -8.26 -19.56
CA GLY A 21 -10.70 -8.55 -18.32
C GLY A 21 -9.35 -9.24 -18.54
N GLY A 22 -8.55 -9.37 -17.48
CA GLY A 22 -7.24 -10.00 -17.60
C GLY A 22 -7.29 -11.48 -18.01
N LYS A 23 -8.24 -12.23 -17.46
CA LYS A 23 -8.40 -13.65 -17.75
C LYS A 23 -8.90 -13.88 -19.20
N GLY A 24 -9.94 -13.17 -19.62
CA GLY A 24 -10.52 -13.31 -20.98
C GLY A 24 -9.51 -12.90 -22.06
N ALA A 25 -8.79 -11.80 -21.86
CA ALA A 25 -7.77 -11.35 -22.80
C ALA A 25 -6.65 -12.39 -22.96
N ASN A 26 -6.16 -12.97 -21.86
CA ASN A 26 -5.12 -13.99 -21.92
C ASN A 26 -5.60 -15.33 -22.50
N LEU A 27 -6.85 -15.72 -22.24
CA LEU A 27 -7.44 -16.91 -22.89
C LEU A 27 -7.54 -16.72 -24.42
N ALA A 28 -7.93 -15.52 -24.85
CA ALA A 28 -7.98 -15.18 -26.28
C ALA A 28 -6.55 -15.18 -26.88
N GLU A 29 -5.58 -14.59 -26.21
CA GLU A 29 -4.20 -14.57 -26.68
C GLU A 29 -3.61 -15.97 -26.81
N MET A 30 -3.78 -16.84 -25.81
CA MET A 30 -3.33 -18.22 -25.84
C MET A 30 -4.03 -19.01 -26.96
N THR A 31 -5.30 -18.71 -27.24
CA THR A 31 -6.03 -19.30 -28.38
C THR A 31 -5.39 -18.87 -29.71
N GLY A 32 -5.04 -17.59 -29.83
CA GLY A 32 -4.33 -17.04 -31.01
C GLY A 32 -2.94 -17.66 -31.22
N LEU A 33 -2.27 -18.08 -30.15
CA LEU A 33 -1.01 -18.81 -30.17
C LEU A 33 -1.16 -20.31 -30.46
N ASN A 34 -2.37 -20.78 -30.74
CA ASN A 34 -2.69 -22.19 -30.97
C ASN A 34 -2.31 -23.12 -29.82
N LEU A 35 -2.36 -22.63 -28.60
CA LEU A 35 -2.13 -23.43 -27.40
C LEU A 35 -3.38 -24.27 -27.07
N PRO A 36 -3.24 -25.39 -26.33
CA PRO A 36 -4.34 -26.27 -25.99
C PRO A 36 -5.23 -25.63 -24.91
N ILE A 37 -6.14 -24.76 -25.34
CA ILE A 37 -7.07 -24.03 -24.48
C ILE A 37 -8.47 -24.60 -24.67
N PRO A 38 -9.19 -24.96 -23.59
CA PRO A 38 -10.62 -25.27 -23.71
C PRO A 38 -11.35 -24.04 -24.22
N GLN A 39 -12.09 -24.20 -25.31
CA GLN A 39 -12.72 -23.07 -25.99
C GLN A 39 -13.87 -22.48 -25.17
N GLY A 40 -14.21 -21.24 -25.47
CA GLY A 40 -15.23 -20.48 -24.76
C GLY A 40 -15.41 -19.08 -25.30
N PHE A 41 -16.09 -18.27 -24.51
CA PHE A 41 -16.35 -16.87 -24.83
C PHE A 41 -16.31 -16.00 -23.57
N THR A 42 -16.13 -14.72 -23.77
CA THR A 42 -16.11 -13.71 -22.69
C THR A 42 -17.27 -12.75 -22.85
N VAL A 43 -18.07 -12.58 -21.79
CA VAL A 43 -19.04 -11.50 -21.64
C VAL A 43 -18.29 -10.32 -21.05
N THR A 44 -18.33 -9.15 -21.69
CA THR A 44 -17.42 -8.03 -21.44
C THR A 44 -17.64 -7.33 -20.11
N THR A 45 -16.63 -6.55 -19.66
CA THR A 45 -16.76 -5.66 -18.51
C THR A 45 -17.84 -4.60 -18.71
N GLU A 46 -18.06 -4.14 -19.94
CA GLU A 46 -19.14 -3.21 -20.28
C GLU A 46 -20.53 -3.83 -20.10
N ALA A 47 -20.68 -5.15 -20.34
CA ALA A 47 -21.92 -5.87 -20.05
C ALA A 47 -22.20 -5.92 -18.53
N CYS A 48 -21.17 -5.95 -17.69
CA CYS A 48 -21.31 -5.82 -16.23
C CYS A 48 -21.84 -4.44 -15.84
N THR A 49 -21.27 -3.37 -16.39
CA THR A 49 -21.76 -2.01 -16.16
C THR A 49 -23.21 -1.87 -16.63
N ASN A 50 -23.53 -2.37 -17.83
CA ASN A 50 -24.90 -2.40 -18.36
C ASN A 50 -25.87 -3.15 -17.44
N TYR A 51 -25.43 -4.25 -16.82
CA TYR A 51 -26.25 -5.00 -15.87
C TYR A 51 -26.65 -4.14 -14.66
N TYR A 52 -25.72 -3.35 -14.10
CA TYR A 52 -26.03 -2.43 -13.01
C TYR A 52 -26.92 -1.26 -13.45
N ASP A 53 -26.66 -0.70 -14.63
CA ASP A 53 -27.51 0.37 -15.22
C ASP A 53 -28.96 -0.10 -15.48
N CYS A 54 -29.13 -1.38 -15.81
CA CYS A 54 -30.44 -2.02 -15.97
C CYS A 54 -31.09 -2.51 -14.67
N GLY A 55 -30.59 -2.06 -13.51
CA GLY A 55 -31.16 -2.42 -12.21
C GLY A 55 -30.97 -3.91 -11.82
N GLY A 56 -29.84 -4.49 -12.15
CA GLY A 56 -29.50 -5.87 -11.83
C GLY A 56 -30.13 -6.91 -12.77
N LYS A 57 -30.37 -6.52 -14.01
CA LYS A 57 -30.90 -7.42 -15.05
C LYS A 57 -30.00 -7.47 -16.26
N ILE A 58 -29.85 -8.67 -16.84
CA ILE A 58 -29.19 -8.85 -18.13
C ILE A 58 -30.10 -8.32 -19.22
N SER A 59 -29.65 -7.40 -20.06
CA SER A 59 -30.44 -6.88 -21.17
C SER A 59 -30.67 -7.95 -22.25
N ASP A 60 -31.75 -7.79 -23.01
CA ASP A 60 -32.09 -8.72 -24.09
C ASP A 60 -31.00 -8.85 -25.16
N GLU A 61 -30.27 -7.73 -25.40
CA GLU A 61 -29.13 -7.71 -26.33
C GLU A 61 -27.98 -8.57 -25.83
N VAL A 62 -27.58 -8.44 -24.55
CA VAL A 62 -26.54 -9.27 -23.94
C VAL A 62 -26.99 -10.74 -23.93
N ALA A 63 -28.23 -11.01 -23.50
CA ALA A 63 -28.77 -12.36 -23.46
C ALA A 63 -28.77 -13.04 -24.85
N SER A 64 -29.17 -12.34 -25.90
CA SER A 64 -29.15 -12.84 -27.27
C SER A 64 -27.74 -13.21 -27.74
N GLN A 65 -26.75 -12.36 -27.46
CA GLN A 65 -25.34 -12.64 -27.82
C GLN A 65 -24.73 -13.78 -27.01
N VAL A 66 -25.12 -13.97 -25.75
CA VAL A 66 -24.70 -15.12 -24.93
C VAL A 66 -25.27 -16.42 -25.52
N ILE A 67 -26.54 -16.44 -25.92
CA ILE A 67 -27.19 -17.62 -26.54
C ILE A 67 -26.51 -17.94 -27.87
N GLU A 68 -26.22 -16.98 -28.71
CA GLU A 68 -25.53 -17.17 -29.98
C GLU A 68 -24.10 -17.74 -29.75
N ALA A 69 -23.33 -17.18 -28.83
CA ALA A 69 -21.99 -17.65 -28.47
C ALA A 69 -22.02 -19.09 -27.92
N MET A 70 -23.08 -19.45 -27.15
CA MET A 70 -23.25 -20.81 -26.69
C MET A 70 -23.46 -21.79 -27.83
N LYS A 71 -24.27 -21.42 -28.85
CA LYS A 71 -24.47 -22.27 -30.05
C LYS A 71 -23.17 -22.46 -30.82
N ASP A 72 -22.39 -21.40 -31.01
CA ASP A 72 -21.09 -21.50 -31.63
C ASP A 72 -20.15 -22.43 -30.83
N LEU A 73 -20.19 -22.38 -29.50
CA LEU A 73 -19.39 -23.26 -28.64
C LEU A 73 -19.84 -24.73 -28.76
N GLU A 74 -21.13 -24.96 -28.85
CA GLU A 74 -21.70 -26.31 -29.11
C GLU A 74 -21.18 -26.89 -30.45
N GLU A 75 -21.15 -26.07 -31.51
CA GLU A 75 -20.61 -26.48 -32.81
C GLU A 75 -19.11 -26.80 -32.74
N ILE A 76 -18.32 -25.97 -32.08
CA ILE A 76 -16.87 -26.15 -31.91
C ILE A 76 -16.59 -27.44 -31.13
N GLN A 77 -17.36 -27.73 -30.09
CA GLN A 77 -17.17 -28.92 -29.25
C GLN A 77 -17.84 -30.20 -29.80
N GLY A 78 -18.74 -30.05 -30.73
CA GLY A 78 -19.54 -31.19 -31.24
C GLY A 78 -20.49 -31.79 -30.17
N LYS A 79 -20.86 -31.00 -29.16
CA LYS A 79 -21.71 -31.37 -28.03
C LYS A 79 -22.77 -30.31 -27.80
N LYS A 80 -23.89 -30.65 -27.20
CA LYS A 80 -24.95 -29.71 -26.88
C LYS A 80 -25.01 -29.41 -25.37
N PHE A 81 -25.28 -28.18 -25.07
CA PHE A 81 -25.52 -27.72 -23.71
C PHE A 81 -26.91 -28.19 -23.27
N GLY A 82 -26.94 -29.03 -22.24
CA GLY A 82 -28.17 -29.69 -21.80
C GLY A 82 -28.53 -30.99 -22.51
N ASP A 83 -27.60 -31.56 -23.30
CA ASP A 83 -27.79 -32.90 -23.87
C ASP A 83 -27.92 -33.94 -22.75
N LEU A 84 -28.81 -34.89 -22.95
CA LEU A 84 -29.12 -35.91 -21.95
C LEU A 84 -28.17 -37.13 -22.00
N GLU A 85 -27.41 -37.29 -23.09
CA GLU A 85 -26.49 -38.41 -23.27
C GLU A 85 -25.02 -38.02 -23.12
N ASP A 86 -24.61 -36.90 -23.78
CA ASP A 86 -23.22 -36.37 -23.75
C ASP A 86 -23.24 -34.84 -23.60
N PRO A 87 -23.59 -34.33 -22.42
CA PRO A 87 -23.77 -32.89 -22.23
C PRO A 87 -22.46 -32.10 -22.38
N LEU A 88 -22.56 -30.95 -23.08
CA LEU A 88 -21.54 -29.92 -22.98
C LEU A 88 -21.60 -29.30 -21.57
N LEU A 89 -20.52 -29.37 -20.83
CA LEU A 89 -20.42 -28.74 -19.53
C LEU A 89 -19.49 -27.55 -19.62
N VAL A 90 -19.83 -26.46 -18.92
CA VAL A 90 -19.08 -25.23 -18.91
C VAL A 90 -18.80 -24.74 -17.50
N SER A 91 -17.73 -23.98 -17.36
CA SER A 91 -17.45 -23.13 -16.17
C SER A 91 -17.82 -21.69 -16.45
N VAL A 92 -18.24 -20.97 -15.42
CA VAL A 92 -18.49 -19.53 -15.45
C VAL A 92 -17.56 -18.88 -14.43
N ARG A 93 -16.64 -18.06 -14.92
CA ARG A 93 -15.55 -17.48 -14.11
C ARG A 93 -15.50 -15.99 -14.26
N SER A 94 -15.24 -15.28 -13.16
CA SER A 94 -14.93 -13.85 -13.17
C SER A 94 -13.62 -13.52 -13.88
N GLY A 95 -13.54 -12.33 -14.47
CA GLY A 95 -12.35 -11.83 -15.14
C GLY A 95 -12.23 -10.31 -15.03
N ALA A 96 -11.83 -9.78 -13.88
CA ALA A 96 -11.57 -8.36 -13.71
C ALA A 96 -10.33 -7.91 -14.51
N ARG A 97 -10.21 -6.61 -14.81
CA ARG A 97 -9.05 -6.03 -15.51
C ARG A 97 -7.74 -6.25 -14.75
N VAL A 98 -7.83 -6.25 -13.43
CA VAL A 98 -6.71 -6.55 -12.51
C VAL A 98 -7.05 -7.80 -11.71
N SER A 99 -6.06 -8.63 -11.45
CA SER A 99 -6.25 -9.86 -10.66
C SER A 99 -6.68 -9.55 -9.23
N MET A 100 -7.81 -10.12 -8.82
CA MET A 100 -8.39 -10.01 -7.47
C MET A 100 -8.58 -11.40 -6.86
N PRO A 101 -7.52 -12.08 -6.41
CA PRO A 101 -7.58 -13.47 -5.98
C PRO A 101 -8.52 -13.69 -4.81
N GLY A 102 -9.43 -14.66 -4.94
CA GLY A 102 -10.38 -15.03 -3.89
C GLY A 102 -11.52 -14.03 -3.63
N MET A 103 -11.53 -12.89 -4.36
CA MET A 103 -12.53 -11.84 -4.15
C MET A 103 -13.81 -12.06 -4.95
N MET A 104 -13.75 -12.84 -6.02
CA MET A 104 -14.83 -13.02 -6.97
C MET A 104 -15.08 -14.49 -7.24
N ASP A 105 -16.26 -14.79 -7.72
CA ASP A 105 -16.84 -16.12 -7.74
C ASP A 105 -16.56 -16.91 -9.03
N THR A 106 -16.60 -18.24 -8.90
CA THR A 106 -16.45 -19.22 -9.99
C THR A 106 -17.49 -20.30 -9.80
N ILE A 107 -18.15 -20.73 -10.88
CA ILE A 107 -19.10 -21.84 -10.89
C ILE A 107 -18.63 -22.84 -11.94
N LEU A 108 -18.53 -24.12 -11.55
CA LEU A 108 -18.08 -25.22 -12.40
C LEU A 108 -19.23 -26.18 -12.72
N ASN A 109 -19.08 -26.98 -13.79
CA ASN A 109 -19.95 -28.08 -14.15
C ASN A 109 -21.39 -27.66 -14.50
N LEU A 110 -21.62 -26.44 -15.02
CA LEU A 110 -22.92 -26.02 -15.51
C LEU A 110 -23.33 -26.87 -16.71
N GLY A 111 -24.61 -27.22 -16.76
CA GLY A 111 -25.22 -28.08 -17.79
C GLY A 111 -25.67 -29.43 -17.23
N LEU A 112 -25.26 -29.78 -16.00
CA LEU A 112 -25.74 -30.98 -15.33
C LEU A 112 -27.10 -30.74 -14.69
N ASN A 113 -27.96 -31.76 -14.80
CA ASN A 113 -29.24 -31.89 -14.14
C ASN A 113 -29.51 -33.37 -13.82
N ASP A 114 -30.68 -33.70 -13.31
CA ASP A 114 -31.02 -35.05 -12.87
C ASP A 114 -30.99 -36.08 -14.00
N GLU A 115 -31.33 -35.70 -15.21
CA GLU A 115 -31.33 -36.58 -16.38
C GLU A 115 -29.95 -36.62 -17.07
N ALA A 116 -29.33 -35.45 -17.27
CA ALA A 116 -28.05 -35.34 -17.95
C ALA A 116 -26.92 -36.06 -17.20
N VAL A 117 -26.95 -36.11 -15.86
CA VAL A 117 -25.95 -36.83 -15.06
C VAL A 117 -25.98 -38.34 -15.34
N GLU A 118 -27.14 -38.92 -15.58
CA GLU A 118 -27.28 -40.35 -15.93
C GLU A 118 -26.61 -40.66 -17.28
N GLY A 119 -26.85 -39.84 -18.29
CA GLY A 119 -26.17 -39.95 -19.59
C GLY A 119 -24.69 -39.74 -19.49
N PHE A 120 -24.28 -38.72 -18.75
CA PHE A 120 -22.87 -38.41 -18.53
C PHE A 120 -22.14 -39.56 -17.83
N ALA A 121 -22.76 -40.20 -16.83
CA ALA A 121 -22.24 -41.40 -16.18
C ALA A 121 -22.03 -42.58 -17.14
N LYS A 122 -23.03 -42.82 -18.04
CA LYS A 122 -22.93 -43.87 -19.07
C LYS A 122 -21.85 -43.56 -20.08
N LYS A 123 -21.80 -42.33 -20.57
CA LYS A 123 -20.85 -41.88 -21.60
C LYS A 123 -19.40 -41.96 -21.13
N THR A 124 -19.13 -41.54 -19.91
CA THR A 124 -17.78 -41.59 -19.34
C THR A 124 -17.37 -42.96 -18.84
N GLY A 125 -18.32 -43.87 -18.67
CA GLY A 125 -18.07 -45.17 -18.04
C GLY A 125 -17.64 -45.07 -16.57
N ASN A 126 -17.78 -43.90 -15.97
CA ASN A 126 -17.39 -43.59 -14.59
C ASN A 126 -18.52 -42.91 -13.82
N PRO A 127 -19.48 -43.67 -13.28
CA PRO A 127 -20.61 -43.12 -12.55
C PRO A 127 -20.18 -42.27 -11.34
N ARG A 128 -19.14 -42.71 -10.64
CA ARG A 128 -18.64 -41.97 -9.48
C ARG A 128 -18.22 -40.55 -9.88
N PHE A 129 -17.45 -40.42 -10.92
CA PHE A 129 -17.01 -39.12 -11.45
C PHE A 129 -18.19 -38.22 -11.85
N ALA A 130 -19.18 -38.77 -12.54
CA ALA A 130 -20.36 -38.04 -12.99
C ALA A 130 -21.16 -37.47 -11.81
N TYR A 131 -21.45 -38.33 -10.81
CA TYR A 131 -22.19 -37.87 -9.62
C TYR A 131 -21.38 -36.96 -8.71
N ASP A 132 -20.08 -37.12 -8.61
CA ASP A 132 -19.21 -36.16 -7.90
C ASP A 132 -19.22 -34.79 -8.57
N SER A 133 -19.16 -34.76 -9.90
CA SER A 133 -19.29 -33.50 -10.66
C SER A 133 -20.62 -32.80 -10.43
N TYR A 134 -21.71 -33.57 -10.36
CA TYR A 134 -23.05 -33.01 -10.13
C TYR A 134 -23.23 -32.52 -8.68
N ARG A 135 -22.72 -33.26 -7.67
CA ARG A 135 -22.79 -32.80 -6.29
C ARG A 135 -21.97 -31.51 -6.08
N ARG A 136 -20.77 -31.43 -6.69
CA ARG A 136 -19.92 -30.21 -6.66
C ARG A 136 -20.65 -29.02 -7.31
N PHE A 137 -21.33 -29.25 -8.43
CA PHE A 137 -22.12 -28.21 -9.09
C PHE A 137 -23.26 -27.72 -8.19
N ILE A 138 -24.03 -28.61 -7.58
CA ILE A 138 -25.14 -28.25 -6.69
C ILE A 138 -24.63 -27.44 -5.52
N GLN A 139 -23.55 -27.86 -4.87
CA GLN A 139 -22.95 -27.13 -3.76
C GLN A 139 -22.49 -25.73 -4.18
N MET A 140 -21.71 -25.65 -5.25
CA MET A 140 -21.13 -24.39 -5.71
C MET A 140 -22.21 -23.43 -6.24
N PHE A 141 -23.20 -23.91 -6.96
CA PHE A 141 -24.33 -23.12 -7.42
C PHE A 141 -25.15 -22.58 -6.23
N SER A 142 -25.40 -23.42 -5.25
CA SER A 142 -26.17 -23.03 -4.07
C SER A 142 -25.47 -21.97 -3.23
N ASP A 143 -24.18 -22.15 -3.00
CA ASP A 143 -23.35 -21.21 -2.23
C ASP A 143 -23.14 -19.88 -3.01
N VAL A 144 -22.62 -19.96 -4.21
CA VAL A 144 -22.18 -18.78 -4.97
C VAL A 144 -23.37 -18.03 -5.61
N VAL A 145 -24.32 -18.74 -6.20
CA VAL A 145 -25.41 -18.11 -6.95
C VAL A 145 -26.57 -17.72 -6.06
N LYS A 146 -26.89 -18.58 -5.09
CA LYS A 146 -28.05 -18.42 -4.21
C LYS A 146 -27.71 -18.05 -2.76
N GLU A 147 -26.42 -17.91 -2.44
CA GLU A 147 -25.93 -17.47 -1.12
C GLU A 147 -26.40 -18.37 0.04
N VAL A 148 -26.56 -19.67 -0.24
CA VAL A 148 -26.86 -20.67 0.79
C VAL A 148 -25.56 -21.07 1.48
N ASP A 149 -25.53 -21.02 2.80
CA ASP A 149 -24.35 -21.27 3.62
C ASP A 149 -23.67 -22.60 3.26
N LYS A 150 -22.42 -22.52 2.80
CA LYS A 150 -21.57 -23.63 2.39
C LYS A 150 -21.38 -24.70 3.48
N ALA A 151 -21.30 -24.28 4.74
CA ALA A 151 -21.11 -25.18 5.86
C ALA A 151 -22.18 -26.26 5.94
N LYS A 152 -23.43 -25.97 5.58
CA LYS A 152 -24.52 -26.95 5.57
C LYS A 152 -24.29 -28.10 4.60
N PHE A 153 -23.62 -27.84 3.49
CA PHE A 153 -23.27 -28.87 2.49
C PHE A 153 -22.04 -29.67 2.96
N GLU A 154 -21.06 -29.01 3.54
CA GLU A 154 -19.87 -29.67 4.08
C GLU A 154 -20.24 -30.62 5.23
N ASP A 155 -21.13 -30.19 6.13
CA ASP A 155 -21.64 -31.03 7.22
C ASP A 155 -22.29 -32.34 6.68
N VAL A 156 -23.12 -32.26 5.64
CA VAL A 156 -23.74 -33.45 5.01
C VAL A 156 -22.68 -34.38 4.42
N LEU A 157 -21.69 -33.85 3.76
CA LEU A 157 -20.62 -34.68 3.18
C LEU A 157 -19.80 -35.37 4.26
N ASP A 158 -19.51 -34.67 5.35
CA ASP A 158 -18.79 -35.22 6.49
C ASP A 158 -19.64 -36.29 7.23
N ASP A 159 -20.92 -36.06 7.39
CA ASP A 159 -21.85 -37.05 7.95
C ASP A 159 -21.84 -38.36 7.13
N ILE A 160 -21.92 -38.27 5.81
CA ILE A 160 -21.91 -39.45 4.94
C ILE A 160 -20.54 -40.16 4.99
N LYS A 161 -19.44 -39.44 5.00
CA LYS A 161 -18.09 -40.02 5.20
C LYS A 161 -18.01 -40.77 6.55
N ALA A 162 -18.54 -40.16 7.60
CA ALA A 162 -18.58 -40.79 8.92
C ALA A 162 -19.47 -42.03 8.95
N GLU A 163 -20.68 -41.99 8.33
CA GLU A 163 -21.60 -43.13 8.18
C GLU A 163 -20.93 -44.30 7.43
N LYS A 164 -20.05 -44.01 6.47
CA LYS A 164 -19.34 -45.01 5.66
C LYS A 164 -17.97 -45.40 6.24
N GLY A 165 -17.46 -44.68 7.26
CA GLY A 165 -16.16 -44.92 7.87
C GLY A 165 -14.97 -44.62 6.95
N VAL A 166 -15.14 -43.67 6.00
CA VAL A 166 -14.10 -43.23 5.07
C VAL A 166 -13.58 -41.84 5.44
N LYS A 167 -12.37 -41.52 4.97
CA LYS A 167 -11.72 -40.25 5.31
C LYS A 167 -11.82 -39.19 4.20
N PHE A 168 -11.73 -39.61 2.95
CA PHE A 168 -11.69 -38.71 1.80
C PHE A 168 -12.94 -38.80 0.95
N ASP A 169 -13.30 -37.74 0.29
CA ASP A 169 -14.40 -37.68 -0.66
C ASP A 169 -14.21 -38.71 -1.80
N THR A 170 -12.95 -38.93 -2.18
CA THR A 170 -12.55 -39.90 -3.20
C THR A 170 -12.87 -41.35 -2.85
N ASP A 171 -13.11 -41.63 -1.56
CA ASP A 171 -13.43 -42.98 -1.06
C ASP A 171 -14.96 -43.29 -1.16
N LEU A 172 -15.79 -42.28 -1.44
CA LEU A 172 -17.23 -42.44 -1.63
C LEU A 172 -17.53 -43.04 -3.02
N ASP A 173 -18.44 -43.99 -3.09
CA ASP A 173 -18.89 -44.58 -4.35
C ASP A 173 -20.02 -43.78 -5.00
N ALA A 174 -20.50 -44.26 -6.18
CA ALA A 174 -21.54 -43.54 -6.92
C ALA A 174 -22.87 -43.50 -6.15
N ASP A 175 -23.23 -44.54 -5.39
CA ASP A 175 -24.49 -44.59 -4.65
C ASP A 175 -24.43 -43.67 -3.40
N ASP A 176 -23.27 -43.58 -2.74
CA ASP A 176 -23.03 -42.63 -1.70
C ASP A 176 -23.21 -41.19 -2.20
N LEU A 177 -22.65 -40.89 -3.37
CA LEU A 177 -22.75 -39.57 -3.98
C LEU A 177 -24.19 -39.22 -4.42
N LYS A 178 -24.98 -40.19 -4.84
CA LYS A 178 -26.41 -39.98 -5.08
C LYS A 178 -27.17 -39.59 -3.80
N GLU A 179 -26.83 -40.19 -2.68
CA GLU A 179 -27.42 -39.78 -1.39
C GLU A 179 -26.96 -38.38 -0.97
N VAL A 180 -25.70 -38.00 -1.21
CA VAL A 180 -25.21 -36.65 -1.00
C VAL A 180 -26.01 -35.64 -1.82
N ILE A 181 -26.20 -35.91 -3.12
CA ILE A 181 -26.98 -35.05 -4.05
C ILE A 181 -28.41 -34.87 -3.55
N LYS A 182 -29.05 -35.95 -3.10
CA LYS A 182 -30.41 -35.89 -2.57
C LYS A 182 -30.48 -34.98 -1.32
N ARG A 183 -29.57 -35.13 -0.39
CA ARG A 183 -29.49 -34.28 0.81
C ARG A 183 -29.18 -32.83 0.45
N TYR A 184 -28.28 -32.55 -0.50
CA TYR A 184 -27.95 -31.23 -0.99
C TYR A 184 -29.16 -30.52 -1.60
N LYS A 185 -29.92 -31.20 -2.43
CA LYS A 185 -31.16 -30.65 -3.00
C LYS A 185 -32.22 -30.40 -1.92
N GLY A 186 -32.24 -31.21 -0.86
CA GLY A 186 -33.05 -30.98 0.34
C GLY A 186 -32.68 -29.70 1.06
N ILE A 187 -31.37 -29.39 1.22
CA ILE A 187 -30.87 -28.15 1.79
C ILE A 187 -31.30 -26.96 0.91
N TYR A 188 -31.08 -27.04 -0.40
CA TYR A 188 -31.45 -26.00 -1.36
C TYR A 188 -32.96 -25.67 -1.26
N ARG A 189 -33.81 -26.69 -1.32
CA ARG A 189 -35.27 -26.53 -1.21
C ARG A 189 -35.68 -25.91 0.13
N LYS A 190 -35.09 -26.36 1.24
CA LYS A 190 -35.39 -25.86 2.58
C LYS A 190 -34.98 -24.39 2.75
N ALA A 191 -33.83 -24.00 2.17
CA ALA A 191 -33.30 -22.64 2.29
C ALA A 191 -34.07 -21.63 1.42
N LEU A 192 -34.49 -22.02 0.21
CA LEU A 192 -34.99 -21.10 -0.81
C LEU A 192 -36.47 -21.29 -1.13
N ASN A 193 -37.09 -22.39 -0.67
CA ASN A 193 -38.44 -22.79 -0.99
C ASN A 193 -38.70 -22.98 -2.52
N GLU A 194 -37.65 -23.38 -3.23
CA GLU A 194 -37.66 -23.70 -4.67
C GLU A 194 -36.84 -24.95 -4.96
N GLU A 195 -37.10 -25.59 -6.12
CA GLU A 195 -36.29 -26.74 -6.57
C GLU A 195 -35.01 -26.29 -7.23
N PHE A 196 -33.98 -27.14 -7.16
CA PHE A 196 -32.71 -26.88 -7.86
C PHE A 196 -32.97 -26.79 -9.39
N PRO A 197 -32.45 -25.71 -10.06
CA PRO A 197 -32.79 -25.47 -11.48
C PRO A 197 -32.29 -26.58 -12.40
N GLN A 198 -33.18 -27.11 -13.21
CA GLN A 198 -32.93 -28.20 -14.14
C GLN A 198 -32.66 -27.73 -15.56
N ASP A 199 -33.09 -26.51 -15.93
CA ASP A 199 -32.79 -25.93 -17.25
C ASP A 199 -31.36 -25.36 -17.27
N PRO A 200 -30.46 -25.87 -18.15
CA PRO A 200 -29.09 -25.38 -18.27
C PRO A 200 -28.98 -23.91 -18.63
N LYS A 201 -29.93 -23.36 -19.38
CA LYS A 201 -29.95 -21.93 -19.72
C LYS A 201 -30.21 -21.07 -18.48
N ASP A 202 -31.18 -21.48 -17.67
CA ASP A 202 -31.44 -20.78 -16.39
C ASP A 202 -30.22 -20.84 -15.48
N GLN A 203 -29.54 -21.98 -15.39
CA GLN A 203 -28.29 -22.15 -14.66
C GLN A 203 -27.22 -21.17 -15.17
N LEU A 204 -27.04 -21.05 -16.48
CA LEU A 204 -26.03 -20.18 -17.10
C LEU A 204 -26.29 -18.70 -16.80
N PHE A 205 -27.52 -18.23 -17.00
CA PHE A 205 -27.84 -16.82 -16.77
C PHE A 205 -27.77 -16.44 -15.29
N GLU A 206 -28.23 -17.32 -14.39
CA GLU A 206 -28.10 -17.10 -12.96
C GLU A 206 -26.63 -17.06 -12.53
N ALA A 207 -25.78 -17.91 -13.09
CA ALA A 207 -24.32 -17.88 -12.83
C ALA A 207 -23.67 -16.61 -13.34
N ILE A 208 -24.00 -16.12 -14.54
CA ILE A 208 -23.49 -14.86 -15.08
C ILE A 208 -23.88 -13.68 -14.18
N LYS A 209 -25.15 -13.63 -13.75
CA LYS A 209 -25.63 -12.61 -12.81
C LYS A 209 -24.86 -12.67 -11.48
N ALA A 210 -24.62 -13.86 -10.97
CA ALA A 210 -23.87 -14.02 -9.72
C ALA A 210 -22.45 -13.47 -9.83
N VAL A 211 -21.75 -13.75 -10.93
CA VAL A 211 -20.41 -13.19 -11.18
C VAL A 211 -20.47 -11.66 -11.29
N PHE A 212 -21.44 -11.08 -11.96
CA PHE A 212 -21.61 -9.63 -12.01
C PHE A 212 -21.87 -9.04 -10.61
N ARG A 213 -22.73 -9.66 -9.80
CA ARG A 213 -22.99 -9.23 -8.41
C ARG A 213 -21.73 -9.31 -7.53
N SER A 214 -20.88 -10.30 -7.76
CA SER A 214 -19.66 -10.48 -6.95
C SER A 214 -18.68 -9.31 -7.04
N TRP A 215 -18.80 -8.47 -8.10
CA TRP A 215 -18.03 -7.22 -8.21
C TRP A 215 -18.28 -6.27 -7.03
N ASP A 216 -19.51 -6.20 -6.54
CA ASP A 216 -19.94 -5.31 -5.45
C ASP A 216 -20.13 -6.04 -4.11
N ASN A 217 -19.61 -7.24 -3.95
CA ASN A 217 -19.62 -7.87 -2.64
C ASN A 217 -18.64 -7.14 -1.68
N PRO A 218 -18.85 -7.20 -0.35
CA PRO A 218 -18.05 -6.44 0.61
C PRO A 218 -16.54 -6.72 0.52
N ARG A 219 -16.13 -7.97 0.32
CA ARG A 219 -14.72 -8.35 0.19
C ARG A 219 -14.07 -7.78 -1.07
N ALA A 220 -14.81 -7.75 -2.20
CA ALA A 220 -14.32 -7.19 -3.45
C ALA A 220 -14.21 -5.65 -3.38
N ILE A 221 -15.18 -4.98 -2.75
CA ILE A 221 -15.15 -3.53 -2.49
C ILE A 221 -13.94 -3.18 -1.64
N TYR A 222 -13.74 -3.91 -0.52
CA TYR A 222 -12.59 -3.70 0.36
C TYR A 222 -11.26 -3.89 -0.38
N TYR A 223 -11.13 -5.00 -1.14
CA TYR A 223 -9.91 -5.27 -1.91
C TYR A 223 -9.61 -4.17 -2.95
N ARG A 224 -10.64 -3.72 -3.69
CA ARG A 224 -10.46 -2.63 -4.66
C ARG A 224 -9.98 -1.34 -4.00
N ARG A 225 -10.56 -0.99 -2.87
CA ARG A 225 -10.17 0.19 -2.09
C ARG A 225 -8.71 0.12 -1.64
N MET A 226 -8.27 -1.04 -1.13
CA MET A 226 -6.88 -1.25 -0.68
C MET A 226 -5.86 -1.25 -1.82
N ASN A 227 -6.29 -1.50 -3.05
CA ASN A 227 -5.43 -1.62 -4.22
C ASN A 227 -5.67 -0.51 -5.27
N ASP A 228 -6.36 0.57 -4.90
CA ASP A 228 -6.66 1.71 -5.79
C ASP A 228 -7.34 1.30 -7.12
N ILE A 229 -8.22 0.30 -7.09
CA ILE A 229 -8.96 -0.19 -8.26
C ILE A 229 -10.31 0.54 -8.35
N PRO A 230 -10.59 1.29 -9.46
CA PRO A 230 -11.85 1.99 -9.64
C PRO A 230 -13.08 1.08 -9.64
N GLY A 231 -14.14 1.52 -8.95
CA GLY A 231 -15.38 0.75 -8.82
C GLY A 231 -16.21 0.64 -10.10
N ASP A 232 -16.04 1.56 -11.02
CA ASP A 232 -16.74 1.65 -12.30
C ASP A 232 -16.22 0.71 -13.40
N TRP A 233 -15.12 0.01 -13.13
CA TRP A 233 -14.51 -0.88 -14.14
C TRP A 233 -15.34 -2.12 -14.46
N GLY A 234 -16.09 -2.66 -13.49
CA GLY A 234 -16.82 -3.91 -13.64
C GLY A 234 -15.90 -5.14 -13.78
N THR A 235 -16.53 -6.29 -13.97
CA THR A 235 -15.86 -7.56 -14.25
C THR A 235 -16.38 -8.19 -15.54
N ALA A 236 -15.51 -8.85 -16.31
CA ALA A 236 -15.92 -9.74 -17.37
C ALA A 236 -16.33 -11.12 -16.80
N VAL A 237 -17.06 -11.86 -17.59
CA VAL A 237 -17.44 -13.25 -17.31
C VAL A 237 -16.91 -14.15 -18.42
N ASN A 238 -16.12 -15.16 -18.05
CA ASN A 238 -15.61 -16.15 -18.98
C ASN A 238 -16.43 -17.44 -18.86
N VAL A 239 -17.09 -17.82 -19.95
CA VAL A 239 -17.79 -19.10 -20.11
C VAL A 239 -16.88 -20.02 -20.91
N GLN A 240 -16.42 -21.10 -20.29
CA GLN A 240 -15.39 -21.97 -20.86
C GLN A 240 -15.79 -23.44 -20.76
N THR A 241 -15.52 -24.20 -21.78
CA THR A 241 -15.72 -25.67 -21.77
C THR A 241 -14.97 -26.30 -20.60
N MET A 242 -15.61 -27.20 -19.88
CA MET A 242 -14.96 -27.95 -18.81
C MET A 242 -13.98 -28.97 -19.37
N VAL A 243 -12.83 -29.09 -18.68
CA VAL A 243 -11.91 -30.21 -18.77
C VAL A 243 -11.70 -30.78 -17.37
N PHE A 244 -11.52 -32.06 -17.26
CA PHE A 244 -11.62 -32.79 -15.99
C PHE A 244 -10.32 -33.47 -15.61
N GLY A 245 -9.73 -32.99 -14.52
CA GLY A 245 -8.54 -33.59 -13.92
C GLY A 245 -8.81 -34.79 -13.02
N ASN A 246 -10.06 -35.10 -12.75
CA ASN A 246 -10.52 -36.16 -11.86
C ASN A 246 -11.15 -37.38 -12.59
N MET A 247 -10.68 -37.68 -13.81
CA MET A 247 -11.11 -38.83 -14.59
C MET A 247 -10.17 -40.05 -14.46
N GLY A 248 -9.46 -40.19 -13.35
CA GLY A 248 -8.56 -41.31 -13.07
C GLY A 248 -7.09 -40.92 -13.08
N ASP A 249 -6.23 -41.96 -13.06
CA ASP A 249 -4.78 -41.81 -12.84
C ASP A 249 -4.01 -41.16 -14.02
N THR A 250 -4.62 -41.08 -15.19
CA THR A 250 -4.05 -40.34 -16.35
C THR A 250 -4.53 -38.89 -16.44
N SER A 251 -5.25 -38.44 -15.42
CA SER A 251 -5.80 -37.09 -15.31
C SER A 251 -5.27 -36.40 -14.08
N GLY A 252 -5.19 -35.08 -14.11
CA GLY A 252 -4.71 -34.29 -12.99
C GLY A 252 -4.90 -32.81 -13.24
N THR A 253 -4.56 -32.00 -12.25
CA THR A 253 -4.60 -30.54 -12.32
C THR A 253 -3.48 -29.93 -11.52
N GLY A 254 -3.05 -28.73 -11.86
CA GLY A 254 -1.98 -28.05 -11.16
C GLY A 254 -1.88 -26.58 -11.46
N VAL A 255 -1.03 -25.93 -10.67
CA VAL A 255 -0.64 -24.53 -10.80
C VAL A 255 0.87 -24.44 -10.82
N ALA A 256 1.43 -23.70 -11.74
CA ALA A 256 2.86 -23.53 -11.83
C ALA A 256 3.28 -22.15 -12.32
N PHE A 257 4.49 -21.77 -11.95
CA PHE A 257 5.16 -20.53 -12.33
C PHE A 257 6.38 -20.84 -13.20
N THR A 258 6.66 -20.03 -14.18
CA THR A 258 7.88 -20.19 -15.01
C THR A 258 9.16 -19.89 -14.26
N ARG A 259 9.06 -19.12 -13.14
CA ARG A 259 10.15 -18.83 -12.20
C ARG A 259 9.63 -18.90 -10.77
N ASN A 260 10.51 -19.08 -9.80
CA ASN A 260 10.12 -19.09 -8.40
C ASN A 260 9.56 -17.72 -7.97
N PRO A 261 8.30 -17.62 -7.57
CA PRO A 261 7.66 -16.33 -7.22
C PRO A 261 8.18 -15.72 -5.92
N SER A 262 8.89 -16.48 -5.09
CA SER A 262 9.47 -15.99 -3.83
C SER A 262 10.90 -15.50 -3.99
N THR A 263 11.70 -16.15 -4.83
CA THR A 263 13.14 -15.88 -4.99
C THR A 263 13.52 -15.27 -6.34
N GLY A 264 12.64 -15.37 -7.35
CA GLY A 264 12.91 -14.96 -8.73
C GLY A 264 13.79 -15.94 -9.52
N GLU A 265 14.19 -17.05 -8.93
CA GLU A 265 15.06 -18.03 -9.59
C GLU A 265 14.42 -18.60 -10.86
N LYS A 266 15.19 -18.67 -11.93
CA LYS A 266 14.75 -19.20 -13.24
C LYS A 266 14.63 -20.72 -13.19
N GLN A 267 13.66 -21.19 -12.42
CA GLN A 267 13.31 -22.60 -12.29
C GLN A 267 11.79 -22.72 -12.22
N ILE A 268 11.24 -23.67 -12.97
CA ILE A 268 9.78 -23.95 -12.90
C ILE A 268 9.42 -24.28 -11.46
N TYR A 269 8.38 -23.66 -10.96
CA TYR A 269 7.92 -23.79 -9.60
C TYR A 269 6.42 -24.05 -9.58
N GLY A 270 5.95 -25.12 -8.97
CA GLY A 270 4.54 -25.39 -8.94
C GLY A 270 4.20 -26.76 -8.36
N GLU A 271 2.93 -27.02 -8.30
CA GLU A 271 2.35 -28.21 -7.69
C GLU A 271 1.20 -28.75 -8.53
N TYR A 272 0.99 -30.06 -8.45
CA TYR A 272 -0.09 -30.76 -9.13
C TYR A 272 -0.64 -31.90 -8.27
N LEU A 273 -1.84 -32.32 -8.60
CA LEU A 273 -2.51 -33.52 -8.07
C LEU A 273 -3.02 -34.39 -9.22
N ILE A 274 -2.76 -35.69 -9.12
CA ILE A 274 -3.39 -36.70 -9.98
C ILE A 274 -4.82 -36.95 -9.48
N ASN A 275 -5.72 -37.22 -10.41
CA ASN A 275 -7.14 -37.51 -10.17
C ASN A 275 -7.78 -36.45 -9.24
N ALA A 276 -7.69 -35.17 -9.64
CA ALA A 276 -8.17 -34.04 -8.87
C ALA A 276 -8.69 -32.90 -9.77
N GLN A 277 -9.59 -32.08 -9.23
CA GLN A 277 -9.98 -30.80 -9.80
C GLN A 277 -9.17 -29.63 -9.17
N GLY A 278 -9.18 -28.46 -9.81
CA GLY A 278 -8.42 -27.29 -9.37
C GLY A 278 -8.69 -26.87 -7.93
N GLU A 279 -9.93 -26.97 -7.47
CA GLU A 279 -10.32 -26.67 -6.10
C GLU A 279 -9.67 -27.61 -5.06
N ASP A 280 -9.37 -28.87 -5.44
CA ASP A 280 -8.75 -29.84 -4.54
C ASP A 280 -7.27 -29.48 -4.24
N VAL A 281 -6.58 -28.80 -5.17
CA VAL A 281 -5.22 -28.32 -4.99
C VAL A 281 -5.19 -27.22 -3.92
N VAL A 282 -6.20 -26.36 -3.91
CA VAL A 282 -6.28 -25.19 -3.01
C VAL A 282 -6.86 -25.59 -1.64
N ALA A 283 -7.76 -26.57 -1.61
CA ALA A 283 -8.45 -26.97 -0.37
C ALA A 283 -7.53 -27.63 0.67
N GLY A 284 -6.34 -28.12 0.26
CA GLY A 284 -5.35 -28.70 1.17
C GLY A 284 -5.74 -30.06 1.77
N VAL A 285 -6.80 -30.69 1.28
CA VAL A 285 -7.27 -32.00 1.75
C VAL A 285 -6.28 -33.12 1.38
N ARG A 286 -5.65 -32.98 0.24
CA ARG A 286 -4.58 -33.88 -0.27
C ARG A 286 -3.30 -33.07 -0.45
N THR A 287 -2.13 -33.65 -0.16
CA THR A 287 -0.84 -33.00 -0.33
C THR A 287 -0.44 -32.99 -1.81
N PRO A 288 -0.32 -31.82 -2.45
CA PRO A 288 0.14 -31.73 -3.84
C PRO A 288 1.58 -32.22 -4.00
N GLN A 289 1.91 -32.69 -5.20
CA GLN A 289 3.27 -33.08 -5.59
C GLN A 289 3.97 -31.91 -6.29
N PRO A 290 5.30 -31.78 -6.14
CA PRO A 290 6.07 -30.79 -6.90
C PRO A 290 5.92 -31.05 -8.41
N ILE A 291 5.78 -29.97 -9.19
CA ILE A 291 5.58 -30.04 -10.66
C ILE A 291 6.65 -30.87 -11.37
N THR A 292 7.88 -30.91 -10.85
CA THR A 292 8.99 -31.70 -11.43
C THR A 292 8.73 -33.21 -11.43
N LYS A 293 7.94 -33.69 -10.46
CA LYS A 293 7.56 -35.12 -10.40
C LYS A 293 6.59 -35.53 -11.51
N LEU A 294 5.91 -34.58 -12.15
CA LEU A 294 5.06 -34.86 -13.32
C LEU A 294 5.86 -35.48 -14.47
N ALA A 295 7.17 -35.24 -14.53
CA ALA A 295 8.06 -35.87 -15.49
C ALA A 295 8.11 -37.42 -15.34
N GLU A 296 7.88 -37.94 -14.14
CA GLU A 296 7.80 -39.38 -13.86
C GLU A 296 6.38 -39.91 -14.07
N ASP A 297 5.38 -39.19 -13.60
CA ASP A 297 3.98 -39.65 -13.62
C ASP A 297 3.36 -39.55 -15.02
N LEU A 298 3.57 -38.45 -15.74
CA LEU A 298 3.01 -38.18 -17.08
C LEU A 298 4.06 -37.47 -17.96
N PRO A 299 5.10 -38.17 -18.44
CA PRO A 299 6.27 -37.56 -19.08
C PRO A 299 5.95 -36.76 -20.35
N ASP A 300 5.04 -37.23 -21.17
CA ASP A 300 4.66 -36.52 -22.41
C ASP A 300 3.91 -35.20 -22.09
N CYS A 301 3.05 -35.20 -21.11
CA CYS A 301 2.38 -34.00 -20.62
C CYS A 301 3.38 -33.01 -20.00
N TYR A 302 4.35 -33.50 -19.23
CA TYR A 302 5.39 -32.64 -18.65
C TYR A 302 6.24 -31.97 -19.74
N LYS A 303 6.65 -32.70 -20.76
CA LYS A 303 7.41 -32.13 -21.88
C LYS A 303 6.60 -31.05 -22.61
N GLN A 304 5.35 -31.34 -22.94
CA GLN A 304 4.47 -30.36 -23.57
C GLN A 304 4.24 -29.15 -22.67
N PHE A 305 4.08 -29.36 -21.35
CA PHE A 305 3.96 -28.29 -20.36
C PHE A 305 5.18 -27.37 -20.37
N MET A 306 6.39 -27.92 -20.36
CA MET A 306 7.63 -27.14 -20.37
C MET A 306 7.79 -26.32 -21.66
N ASP A 307 7.45 -26.89 -22.81
CA ASP A 307 7.49 -26.19 -24.11
C ASP A 307 6.49 -25.01 -24.12
N ILE A 308 5.31 -25.19 -23.59
CA ILE A 308 4.29 -24.14 -23.50
C ILE A 308 4.68 -23.08 -22.47
N ALA A 309 5.19 -23.46 -21.31
CA ALA A 309 5.68 -22.54 -20.29
C ALA A 309 6.78 -21.61 -20.83
N HIS A 310 7.71 -22.19 -21.58
CA HIS A 310 8.75 -21.41 -22.26
C HIS A 310 8.15 -20.45 -23.30
N THR A 311 7.24 -20.94 -24.15
CA THR A 311 6.55 -20.12 -25.15
C THR A 311 5.82 -18.95 -24.52
N LEU A 312 5.11 -19.16 -23.39
CA LEU A 312 4.39 -18.12 -22.68
C LEU A 312 5.32 -17.06 -22.06
N GLU A 313 6.42 -17.49 -21.42
CA GLU A 313 7.40 -16.53 -20.86
C GLU A 313 8.06 -15.70 -21.96
N GLU A 314 8.41 -16.31 -23.09
CA GLU A 314 8.97 -15.58 -24.25
C GLU A 314 7.96 -14.59 -24.86
N HIS A 315 6.72 -15.03 -25.03
CA HIS A 315 5.68 -14.20 -25.63
C HIS A 315 5.31 -12.99 -24.77
N TYR A 316 5.06 -13.22 -23.47
CA TYR A 316 4.71 -12.13 -22.54
C TYR A 316 5.94 -11.37 -22.02
N ARG A 317 7.13 -11.89 -22.26
CA ARG A 317 8.39 -11.31 -21.79
C ARG A 317 8.41 -11.05 -20.29
N ASP A 318 7.74 -11.94 -19.53
CA ASP A 318 7.61 -11.88 -18.08
C ASP A 318 7.29 -13.24 -17.48
N MET A 319 7.61 -13.44 -16.20
CA MET A 319 7.25 -14.65 -15.45
C MET A 319 5.74 -14.89 -15.52
N GLN A 320 5.38 -16.13 -15.86
CA GLN A 320 3.97 -16.52 -15.96
C GLN A 320 3.54 -17.41 -14.81
N ASP A 321 2.32 -17.15 -14.33
CA ASP A 321 1.52 -17.99 -13.44
C ASP A 321 0.48 -18.71 -14.30
N MET A 322 0.49 -20.03 -14.26
CA MET A 322 -0.25 -20.89 -15.17
C MET A 322 -1.11 -21.89 -14.41
N GLU A 323 -2.36 -22.00 -14.80
CA GLU A 323 -3.27 -23.07 -14.35
C GLU A 323 -3.46 -24.07 -15.50
N PHE A 324 -3.30 -25.35 -15.20
CA PHE A 324 -3.43 -26.40 -16.21
C PHE A 324 -4.24 -27.59 -15.68
N THR A 325 -4.81 -28.33 -16.58
CA THR A 325 -5.51 -29.61 -16.31
C THR A 325 -5.11 -30.62 -17.35
N ILE A 326 -4.90 -31.84 -16.91
CA ILE A 326 -4.65 -33.01 -17.78
C ILE A 326 -5.89 -33.88 -17.71
N GLN A 327 -6.52 -34.11 -18.84
CA GLN A 327 -7.65 -35.00 -18.97
C GLN A 327 -7.25 -36.20 -19.84
N GLU A 328 -7.20 -37.38 -19.25
CA GLU A 328 -6.88 -38.63 -19.95
C GLU A 328 -5.62 -38.52 -20.85
N GLY A 329 -4.52 -37.98 -20.26
CA GLY A 329 -3.25 -37.80 -20.94
C GLY A 329 -3.17 -36.62 -21.90
N LYS A 330 -4.19 -35.77 -21.98
CA LYS A 330 -4.21 -34.54 -22.78
C LYS A 330 -4.08 -33.31 -21.89
N LEU A 331 -3.05 -32.50 -22.17
CA LEU A 331 -2.79 -31.27 -21.42
C LEU A 331 -3.64 -30.10 -21.96
N TYR A 332 -4.22 -29.32 -21.05
CA TYR A 332 -4.93 -28.08 -21.33
C TYR A 332 -4.47 -26.98 -20.38
N PHE A 333 -4.31 -25.77 -20.91
CA PHE A 333 -4.09 -24.57 -20.11
C PHE A 333 -5.40 -23.85 -19.88
N LEU A 334 -5.74 -23.56 -18.62
CA LEU A 334 -6.96 -22.89 -18.24
C LEU A 334 -6.79 -21.39 -18.06
N GLN A 335 -5.58 -20.95 -17.71
CA GLN A 335 -5.26 -19.59 -17.46
C GLN A 335 -3.74 -19.37 -17.53
N THR A 336 -3.34 -18.20 -18.02
CA THR A 336 -2.02 -17.63 -17.78
C THR A 336 -2.17 -16.17 -17.33
N ARG A 337 -1.24 -15.71 -16.53
CA ARG A 337 -1.12 -14.31 -16.14
C ARG A 337 0.32 -14.01 -15.74
N ASN A 338 0.70 -12.72 -15.72
CA ASN A 338 1.96 -12.31 -15.11
C ASN A 338 1.92 -12.70 -13.64
N GLY A 339 2.93 -13.48 -13.22
CA GLY A 339 2.94 -14.07 -11.89
C GLY A 339 3.09 -13.03 -10.79
N LYS A 340 2.22 -13.12 -9.77
CA LYS A 340 2.44 -12.38 -8.53
C LYS A 340 3.70 -12.89 -7.87
N ARG A 341 4.50 -11.98 -7.36
CA ARG A 341 5.84 -12.27 -6.83
C ARG A 341 6.18 -11.35 -5.68
N THR A 342 7.10 -11.78 -4.84
CA THR A 342 7.67 -10.94 -3.79
C THR A 342 8.48 -9.79 -4.39
N ALA A 343 8.72 -8.74 -3.61
CA ALA A 343 9.56 -7.63 -4.05
C ALA A 343 11.00 -8.06 -4.42
N PRO A 344 11.69 -8.93 -3.65
CA PRO A 344 13.00 -9.45 -4.05
C PRO A 344 12.96 -10.21 -5.37
N ALA A 345 11.95 -11.05 -5.58
CA ALA A 345 11.76 -11.79 -6.82
C ALA A 345 11.52 -10.85 -8.00
N ALA A 346 10.70 -9.79 -7.81
CA ALA A 346 10.43 -8.81 -8.85
C ALA A 346 11.71 -8.10 -9.34
N LEU A 347 12.57 -7.69 -8.42
CA LEU A 347 13.85 -7.06 -8.75
C LEU A 347 14.76 -8.03 -9.51
N ARG A 348 14.88 -9.27 -9.04
CA ARG A 348 15.71 -10.29 -9.67
C ARG A 348 15.23 -10.62 -11.08
N ILE A 349 13.94 -10.89 -11.23
CA ILE A 349 13.34 -11.23 -12.53
C ILE A 349 13.51 -10.09 -13.52
N ALA A 350 13.25 -8.83 -13.12
CA ALA A 350 13.42 -7.67 -13.99
C ALA A 350 14.89 -7.54 -14.47
N CYS A 351 15.85 -7.68 -13.57
CA CYS A 351 17.27 -7.63 -13.92
C CYS A 351 17.69 -8.78 -14.85
N GLU A 352 17.28 -10.00 -14.55
CA GLU A 352 17.62 -11.18 -15.37
C GLU A 352 16.98 -11.10 -16.77
N LEU A 353 15.73 -10.60 -16.88
CA LEU A 353 15.09 -10.40 -18.19
C LEU A 353 15.81 -9.34 -19.05
N VAL A 354 16.40 -8.31 -18.43
CA VAL A 354 17.28 -7.37 -19.14
C VAL A 354 18.57 -8.07 -19.60
N ASP A 355 19.20 -8.84 -18.73
CA ASP A 355 20.42 -9.59 -19.04
C ASP A 355 20.19 -10.62 -20.17
N GLU A 356 19.01 -11.22 -20.22
CA GLU A 356 18.55 -12.13 -21.27
C GLU A 356 18.17 -11.40 -22.59
N GLY A 357 18.18 -10.08 -22.60
CA GLY A 357 17.80 -9.26 -23.77
C GLY A 357 16.31 -9.30 -24.10
N LYS A 358 15.46 -9.75 -23.18
CA LYS A 358 13.99 -9.84 -23.38
C LYS A 358 13.28 -8.52 -23.18
N ILE A 359 13.77 -7.68 -22.26
CA ILE A 359 13.22 -6.37 -21.97
C ILE A 359 14.32 -5.32 -21.90
N THR A 360 13.96 -4.05 -22.02
CA THR A 360 14.88 -2.93 -21.83
C THR A 360 15.00 -2.54 -20.36
N LYS A 361 15.97 -1.70 -20.02
CA LYS A 361 16.10 -1.12 -18.67
C LYS A 361 14.86 -0.30 -18.29
N GLU A 362 14.31 0.45 -19.25
CA GLU A 362 13.10 1.24 -19.09
C GLU A 362 11.89 0.37 -18.80
N GLU A 363 11.73 -0.74 -19.52
CA GLU A 363 10.67 -1.71 -19.24
C GLU A 363 10.84 -2.34 -17.85
N ALA A 364 12.07 -2.69 -17.46
CA ALA A 364 12.36 -3.22 -16.13
C ALA A 364 11.95 -2.23 -15.02
N VAL A 365 12.34 -0.96 -15.12
CA VAL A 365 11.98 0.09 -14.17
C VAL A 365 10.45 0.30 -14.13
N SER A 366 9.78 0.27 -15.27
CA SER A 366 8.33 0.45 -15.33
C SER A 366 7.52 -0.67 -14.68
N ARG A 367 8.07 -1.88 -14.58
CA ARG A 367 7.40 -3.07 -14.06
C ARG A 367 7.47 -3.22 -12.54
N ILE A 368 8.41 -2.55 -11.88
CA ILE A 368 8.56 -2.63 -10.42
C ILE A 368 7.46 -1.82 -9.75
N ASP A 369 6.76 -2.43 -8.82
CA ASP A 369 5.82 -1.70 -7.95
C ASP A 369 6.63 -0.89 -6.93
N ALA A 370 6.51 0.44 -7.03
CA ALA A 370 7.22 1.35 -6.15
C ALA A 370 6.84 1.16 -4.66
N LYS A 371 5.57 0.83 -4.37
CA LYS A 371 5.12 0.54 -3.01
C LYS A 371 5.73 -0.76 -2.46
N ALA A 372 5.97 -1.76 -3.31
CA ALA A 372 6.56 -3.02 -2.90
C ALA A 372 8.02 -2.88 -2.42
N LEU A 373 8.74 -1.84 -2.88
CA LEU A 373 10.10 -1.57 -2.39
C LEU A 373 10.16 -1.28 -0.88
N ASP A 374 9.09 -0.76 -0.32
CA ASP A 374 9.00 -0.45 1.11
C ASP A 374 9.26 -1.68 1.98
N GLN A 375 8.78 -2.85 1.54
CA GLN A 375 9.00 -4.13 2.23
C GLN A 375 10.48 -4.55 2.28
N LEU A 376 11.31 -4.09 1.33
CA LEU A 376 12.74 -4.44 1.28
C LEU A 376 13.60 -3.60 2.22
N LEU A 377 13.10 -2.45 2.63
CA LEU A 377 13.82 -1.46 3.42
C LEU A 377 13.64 -1.67 4.92
N HIS A 378 12.71 -2.56 5.30
CA HIS A 378 12.34 -2.81 6.69
C HIS A 378 12.52 -4.30 7.06
N PRO A 379 12.71 -4.63 8.35
CA PRO A 379 12.69 -6.01 8.82
C PRO A 379 11.35 -6.70 8.51
N ASN A 380 11.39 -7.99 8.29
CA ASN A 380 10.21 -8.83 8.05
C ASN A 380 10.13 -9.97 9.06
N PHE A 381 8.96 -10.57 9.24
CA PHE A 381 8.85 -11.80 10.02
C PHE A 381 9.33 -13.01 9.24
N ASP A 382 9.92 -13.97 9.96
CA ASP A 382 10.14 -15.30 9.43
C ASP A 382 8.80 -15.93 9.02
N GLN A 383 8.69 -16.35 7.76
CA GLN A 383 7.41 -16.80 7.19
C GLN A 383 6.86 -18.08 7.85
N ALA A 384 7.75 -18.97 8.29
CA ALA A 384 7.33 -20.18 8.97
C ALA A 384 6.79 -19.87 10.36
N ALA A 385 7.46 -18.98 11.10
CA ALA A 385 7.00 -18.53 12.41
C ALA A 385 5.68 -17.73 12.32
N LEU A 386 5.52 -16.91 11.31
CA LEU A 386 4.31 -16.12 11.10
C LEU A 386 3.08 -16.98 10.80
N LYS A 387 3.23 -18.03 9.98
CA LYS A 387 2.13 -18.96 9.64
C LYS A 387 1.57 -19.69 10.86
N ALA A 388 2.38 -19.88 11.88
CA ALA A 388 1.98 -20.56 13.12
C ALA A 388 1.31 -19.62 14.14
N ALA A 389 1.37 -18.30 13.92
CA ALA A 389 0.88 -17.28 14.84
C ALA A 389 -0.53 -16.81 14.46
N LEU A 390 -1.36 -16.61 15.49
CA LEU A 390 -2.70 -16.02 15.31
C LEU A 390 -2.70 -14.58 15.84
N PRO A 391 -3.19 -13.59 15.07
CA PRO A 391 -3.26 -12.22 15.54
C PRO A 391 -4.28 -12.08 16.68
N ILE A 392 -3.98 -11.23 17.65
CA ILE A 392 -4.89 -10.85 18.73
C ILE A 392 -5.65 -9.56 18.41
N GLY A 393 -5.23 -8.82 17.38
CA GLY A 393 -5.87 -7.60 16.91
C GLY A 393 -5.27 -7.14 15.59
N GLU A 394 -5.96 -6.17 14.98
CA GLU A 394 -5.55 -5.53 13.73
C GLU A 394 -5.95 -4.05 13.77
N ALA A 395 -5.08 -3.18 13.31
CA ALA A 395 -5.32 -1.74 13.21
C ALA A 395 -4.57 -1.13 12.02
N LEU A 396 -4.38 0.19 11.97
CA LEU A 396 -3.78 0.84 10.81
C LEU A 396 -2.29 0.49 10.64
N PRO A 397 -1.86 0.01 9.47
CA PRO A 397 -0.46 -0.22 9.14
C PRO A 397 0.26 1.11 8.91
N ALA A 398 0.63 1.79 10.00
CA ALA A 398 1.07 3.18 9.99
C ALA A 398 2.53 3.38 9.53
N SER A 399 3.41 2.42 9.83
CA SER A 399 4.79 2.39 9.33
C SER A 399 5.21 0.94 9.12
N PRO A 400 5.74 0.58 7.94
CA PRO A 400 6.01 -0.80 7.60
C PRO A 400 7.15 -1.41 8.42
N GLY A 401 7.20 -2.74 8.41
CA GLY A 401 8.22 -3.53 9.07
C GLY A 401 7.64 -4.46 10.14
N ALA A 402 8.44 -5.43 10.54
CA ALA A 402 8.15 -6.37 11.59
C ALA A 402 8.96 -6.03 12.85
N ALA A 403 8.29 -5.97 13.98
CA ALA A 403 8.92 -5.72 15.27
C ALA A 403 8.44 -6.72 16.32
N ALA A 404 9.34 -7.16 17.17
CA ALA A 404 9.02 -7.98 18.35
C ALA A 404 9.80 -7.47 19.56
N GLY A 405 9.15 -7.33 20.69
CA GLY A 405 9.79 -6.84 21.90
C GLY A 405 8.88 -6.83 23.12
N LYS A 406 9.42 -6.44 24.23
CA LYS A 406 8.71 -6.31 25.50
C LYS A 406 7.94 -5.00 25.57
N VAL A 407 6.72 -5.06 26.03
CA VAL A 407 5.81 -3.92 26.13
C VAL A 407 6.20 -3.00 27.27
N TYR A 408 6.32 -1.70 26.96
CA TYR A 408 6.41 -0.62 27.93
C TYR A 408 5.43 0.49 27.55
N PHE A 409 4.80 1.09 28.57
CA PHE A 409 3.75 2.10 28.41
C PHE A 409 4.26 3.53 28.55
N ASP A 410 5.51 3.68 28.94
CA ASP A 410 6.17 4.96 29.17
C ASP A 410 7.44 5.05 28.32
N ALA A 411 7.68 6.24 27.72
CA ALA A 411 8.78 6.46 26.81
C ALA A 411 10.15 6.40 27.50
N GLU A 412 10.25 6.90 28.73
CA GLU A 412 11.46 6.86 29.53
C GLU A 412 11.83 5.44 29.94
N MET A 413 10.80 4.64 30.34
CA MET A 413 10.99 3.23 30.66
C MET A 413 11.39 2.42 29.43
N ALA A 414 10.81 2.69 28.27
CA ALA A 414 11.20 2.04 27.01
C ALA A 414 12.67 2.31 26.69
N LYS A 415 13.12 3.56 26.83
CA LYS A 415 14.53 3.95 26.65
C LYS A 415 15.45 3.24 27.64
N LEU A 416 15.11 3.27 28.92
CA LEU A 416 15.91 2.65 29.99
C LEU A 416 16.13 1.14 29.72
N HIS A 417 15.07 0.42 29.35
CA HIS A 417 15.16 -1.00 29.09
C HIS A 417 15.88 -1.33 27.78
N HIS A 418 15.76 -0.47 26.76
CA HIS A 418 16.54 -0.58 25.54
C HIS A 418 18.04 -0.40 25.82
N GLU A 419 18.44 0.58 26.63
CA GLU A 419 19.82 0.81 27.06
C GLU A 419 20.37 -0.39 27.86
N ALA A 420 19.50 -1.11 28.55
CA ALA A 420 19.82 -2.40 29.20
C ALA A 420 19.94 -3.58 28.23
N GLY A 421 19.79 -3.38 26.93
CA GLY A 421 19.94 -4.39 25.87
C GLY A 421 18.67 -5.18 25.57
N LEU A 422 17.50 -4.74 26.02
CA LEU A 422 16.22 -5.40 25.73
C LEU A 422 15.60 -4.82 24.45
N LYS A 423 14.94 -5.68 23.66
CA LYS A 423 14.04 -5.25 22.59
C LYS A 423 12.74 -4.77 23.20
N VAL A 424 12.31 -3.56 22.88
CA VAL A 424 11.13 -2.94 23.48
C VAL A 424 10.10 -2.54 22.44
N ILE A 425 8.84 -2.64 22.80
CA ILE A 425 7.69 -2.10 22.06
C ILE A 425 7.07 -1.01 22.92
N LEU A 426 6.98 0.19 22.38
CA LEU A 426 6.30 1.30 23.04
C LEU A 426 4.80 1.25 22.74
N VAL A 427 3.99 1.15 23.79
CA VAL A 427 2.52 1.13 23.68
C VAL A 427 1.96 2.37 24.37
N ARG A 428 1.26 3.21 23.61
CA ARG A 428 0.68 4.46 24.13
C ARG A 428 -0.77 4.60 23.74
N LEU A 429 -1.52 5.43 24.47
CA LEU A 429 -2.84 5.87 24.03
C LEU A 429 -2.70 6.67 22.71
N GLU A 430 -1.80 7.61 22.71
CA GLU A 430 -1.29 8.41 21.57
C GLU A 430 0.14 8.86 21.92
N THR A 431 0.97 9.19 20.93
CA THR A 431 2.31 9.72 21.17
C THR A 431 2.33 11.25 21.02
N SER A 432 3.22 11.87 21.76
CA SER A 432 3.54 13.29 21.68
C SER A 432 5.02 13.52 21.35
N PRO A 433 5.46 14.74 21.01
CA PRO A 433 6.88 15.03 20.79
C PRO A 433 7.79 14.68 21.97
N GLU A 434 7.24 14.64 23.17
CA GLU A 434 7.99 14.26 24.39
C GLU A 434 8.35 12.77 24.43
N ASP A 435 7.62 11.94 23.69
CA ASP A 435 7.87 10.49 23.61
C ASP A 435 9.02 10.13 22.64
N ILE A 436 9.63 11.12 21.96
CA ILE A 436 10.57 10.89 20.85
C ILE A 436 11.74 9.97 21.20
N GLU A 437 12.32 10.10 22.39
CA GLU A 437 13.44 9.26 22.82
C GLU A 437 13.01 7.78 23.02
N GLY A 438 11.84 7.58 23.60
CA GLY A 438 11.27 6.24 23.75
C GLY A 438 10.85 5.63 22.42
N MET A 439 10.38 6.44 21.49
CA MET A 439 10.07 6.00 20.13
C MET A 439 11.33 5.58 19.36
N HIS A 440 12.44 6.30 19.52
CA HIS A 440 13.73 5.93 18.94
C HIS A 440 14.31 4.63 19.53
N ALA A 441 14.11 4.41 20.81
CA ALA A 441 14.56 3.22 21.52
C ALA A 441 13.74 1.96 21.18
N ALA A 442 12.49 2.14 20.74
CA ALA A 442 11.58 1.05 20.48
C ALA A 442 11.83 0.37 19.12
N GLU A 443 11.76 -0.97 19.09
CA GLU A 443 11.71 -1.75 17.85
C GLU A 443 10.39 -1.53 17.09
N GLY A 444 9.31 -1.23 17.80
CA GLY A 444 8.00 -0.96 17.24
C GLY A 444 7.12 -0.13 18.16
N ILE A 445 6.12 0.52 17.56
CA ILE A 445 5.20 1.43 18.25
C ILE A 445 3.76 0.97 18.01
N LEU A 446 2.97 0.91 19.08
CA LEU A 446 1.54 0.60 19.05
C LEU A 446 0.77 1.71 19.73
N THR A 447 -0.22 2.30 19.05
CA THR A 447 -1.10 3.30 19.66
C THR A 447 -2.56 2.90 19.57
N ALA A 448 -3.33 3.23 20.62
CA ALA A 448 -4.77 3.02 20.63
C ALA A 448 -5.52 4.09 19.82
N ARG A 449 -4.96 5.28 19.68
CA ARG A 449 -5.50 6.41 18.90
C ARG A 449 -4.51 6.88 17.85
N GLY A 450 -5.02 7.58 16.87
CA GLY A 450 -4.24 8.19 15.79
C GLY A 450 -4.44 7.50 14.45
N GLY A 451 -4.40 8.29 13.39
CA GLY A 451 -4.50 7.83 12.01
C GLY A 451 -3.12 7.68 11.34
N MET A 452 -3.13 7.47 10.04
CA MET A 452 -1.91 7.35 9.19
C MET A 452 -1.03 8.60 9.21
N THR A 453 -1.56 9.73 9.64
CA THR A 453 -0.89 11.04 9.70
C THR A 453 -0.67 11.54 11.14
N SER A 454 -0.97 10.70 12.13
CA SER A 454 -0.70 11.01 13.54
C SER A 454 0.80 11.19 13.81
N HIS A 455 1.15 11.81 14.92
CA HIS A 455 2.54 11.97 15.36
C HIS A 455 3.28 10.63 15.38
N ALA A 456 2.67 9.58 15.96
CA ALA A 456 3.24 8.24 16.00
C ALA A 456 3.56 7.71 14.58
N ALA A 457 2.62 7.81 13.66
CA ALA A 457 2.76 7.32 12.29
C ALA A 457 3.86 8.07 11.51
N VAL A 458 3.87 9.39 11.60
CA VAL A 458 4.83 10.24 10.86
C VAL A 458 6.25 10.04 11.37
N VAL A 459 6.42 10.07 12.67
CA VAL A 459 7.74 9.91 13.32
C VAL A 459 8.27 8.48 13.09
N ALA A 460 7.44 7.46 13.28
CA ALA A 460 7.85 6.07 13.05
C ALA A 460 8.31 5.83 11.60
N ARG A 461 7.60 6.41 10.61
CA ARG A 461 8.03 6.35 9.20
C ARG A 461 9.35 7.07 8.96
N GLY A 462 9.55 8.20 9.61
CA GLY A 462 10.83 8.92 9.56
C GLY A 462 12.00 8.10 10.09
N MET A 463 11.77 7.38 11.17
CA MET A 463 12.76 6.53 11.83
C MET A 463 12.94 5.15 11.16
N GLY A 464 12.01 4.74 10.32
CA GLY A 464 11.94 3.36 9.79
C GLY A 464 11.51 2.31 10.83
N THR A 465 10.83 2.74 11.89
CA THR A 465 10.34 1.88 12.97
C THR A 465 8.94 1.37 12.63
N ALA A 466 8.69 0.08 12.84
CA ALA A 466 7.36 -0.51 12.62
C ALA A 466 6.32 0.16 13.52
N CYS A 467 5.16 0.53 12.96
CA CYS A 467 4.10 1.17 13.72
C CYS A 467 2.72 0.66 13.32
N VAL A 468 1.94 0.28 14.34
CA VAL A 468 0.52 0.00 14.22
C VAL A 468 -0.23 1.07 15.02
N ALA A 469 -1.05 1.87 14.36
CA ALA A 469 -1.72 3.01 14.98
C ALA A 469 -3.25 2.85 15.00
N GLY A 470 -3.90 3.54 15.95
CA GLY A 470 -5.36 3.61 15.97
C GLY A 470 -6.05 2.30 16.34
N CYS A 471 -5.43 1.46 17.18
CA CYS A 471 -6.03 0.22 17.67
C CYS A 471 -7.07 0.52 18.77
N GLY A 472 -8.26 0.97 18.35
CA GLY A 472 -9.34 1.38 19.25
C GLY A 472 -9.88 0.27 20.17
N ASP A 473 -9.61 -0.99 19.83
CA ASP A 473 -10.00 -2.15 20.62
C ASP A 473 -9.11 -2.38 21.86
N ILE A 474 -7.99 -1.68 21.97
CA ILE A 474 -7.13 -1.70 23.15
C ILE A 474 -7.87 -1.07 24.33
N LYS A 475 -7.93 -1.80 25.42
CA LYS A 475 -8.45 -1.32 26.72
C LYS A 475 -7.34 -1.32 27.76
N PHE A 476 -6.84 -0.14 28.10
CA PHE A 476 -5.84 0.03 29.15
C PHE A 476 -6.45 -0.23 30.53
N ALA A 477 -5.68 -0.86 31.41
CA ALA A 477 -6.04 -0.96 32.81
C ALA A 477 -5.89 0.38 33.54
N GLU A 478 -6.59 0.58 34.64
CA GLU A 478 -6.57 1.83 35.41
C GLU A 478 -5.18 2.16 35.96
N ASP A 479 -4.36 1.15 36.24
CA ASP A 479 -2.98 1.30 36.75
C ASP A 479 -1.96 1.67 35.62
N GLY A 480 -2.39 1.66 34.36
CA GLY A 480 -1.54 1.95 33.19
C GLY A 480 -0.46 0.92 32.92
N LYS A 481 -0.49 -0.27 33.53
CA LYS A 481 0.55 -1.30 33.43
C LYS A 481 0.14 -2.53 32.61
N SER A 482 -1.04 -2.53 32.07
CA SER A 482 -1.52 -3.59 31.18
C SER A 482 -2.60 -3.09 30.24
N PHE A 483 -2.85 -3.85 29.19
CA PHE A 483 -4.02 -3.67 28.32
C PHE A 483 -4.64 -5.01 27.93
N THR A 484 -5.88 -4.97 27.47
CA THR A 484 -6.56 -6.11 26.88
C THR A 484 -6.84 -5.87 25.42
N LEU A 485 -6.63 -6.92 24.58
CA LEU A 485 -6.90 -6.91 23.16
C LEU A 485 -7.25 -8.33 22.69
N GLY A 486 -8.33 -8.50 21.95
CA GLY A 486 -8.75 -9.81 21.44
C GLY A 486 -8.97 -10.85 22.54
N GLY A 487 -9.44 -10.43 23.72
CA GLY A 487 -9.63 -11.29 24.89
C GLY A 487 -8.34 -11.75 25.59
N LYS A 488 -7.19 -11.21 25.21
CA LYS A 488 -5.89 -11.45 25.84
C LYS A 488 -5.46 -10.24 26.65
N THR A 489 -4.86 -10.49 27.83
CA THR A 489 -4.25 -9.45 28.65
C THR A 489 -2.75 -9.43 28.42
N VAL A 490 -2.20 -8.26 28.15
CA VAL A 490 -0.77 -8.01 27.97
C VAL A 490 -0.29 -7.09 29.10
N GLN A 491 0.68 -7.55 29.87
CA GLN A 491 1.28 -6.79 30.97
C GLN A 491 2.58 -6.12 30.53
N GLU A 492 3.01 -5.10 31.28
CA GLU A 492 4.33 -4.52 31.11
C GLU A 492 5.41 -5.60 31.21
N GLY A 493 6.31 -5.64 30.23
CA GLY A 493 7.35 -6.65 30.11
C GLY A 493 6.97 -7.92 29.35
N ASP A 494 5.69 -8.12 29.01
CA ASP A 494 5.29 -9.20 28.11
C ASP A 494 5.74 -8.94 26.67
N TYR A 495 5.99 -10.01 25.91
CA TYR A 495 6.32 -9.91 24.50
C TYR A 495 5.09 -9.75 23.61
N ILE A 496 5.14 -8.82 22.70
CA ILE A 496 4.24 -8.74 21.55
C ILE A 496 5.04 -8.59 20.26
N SER A 497 4.40 -8.91 19.16
CA SER A 497 4.95 -8.69 17.81
C SER A 497 3.99 -7.85 16.99
N LEU A 498 4.54 -6.87 16.26
CA LEU A 498 3.78 -5.94 15.43
C LEU A 498 4.17 -6.13 13.95
N ASP A 499 3.17 -6.29 13.09
CA ASP A 499 3.34 -6.21 11.66
C ASP A 499 2.88 -4.82 11.18
N GLY A 500 3.80 -3.90 11.07
CA GLY A 500 3.54 -2.55 10.61
C GLY A 500 3.13 -2.45 9.13
N SER A 501 3.34 -3.52 8.36
CA SER A 501 2.93 -3.60 6.95
C SER A 501 1.47 -4.03 6.76
N THR A 502 0.95 -4.85 7.67
CA THR A 502 -0.43 -5.37 7.63
C THR A 502 -1.32 -4.83 8.74
N GLY A 503 -0.75 -4.20 9.76
CA GLY A 503 -1.48 -3.72 10.94
C GLY A 503 -1.81 -4.80 11.97
N LYS A 504 -1.31 -6.02 11.82
CA LYS A 504 -1.60 -7.15 12.71
C LYS A 504 -0.74 -7.13 13.96
N ILE A 505 -1.34 -7.52 15.07
CA ILE A 505 -0.73 -7.58 16.41
C ILE A 505 -0.79 -9.00 16.90
N TYR A 506 0.34 -9.51 17.40
CA TYR A 506 0.47 -10.90 17.87
C TYR A 506 0.94 -10.92 19.32
N LEU A 507 0.46 -11.89 20.10
CA LEU A 507 0.97 -12.17 21.42
C LEU A 507 2.25 -13.01 21.32
N GLY A 508 3.27 -12.66 22.09
CA GLY A 508 4.55 -13.36 22.09
C GLY A 508 5.55 -12.82 21.07
N GLU A 509 6.74 -13.42 21.07
CA GLU A 509 7.83 -13.06 20.18
C GLU A 509 7.78 -13.88 18.88
N ILE A 510 7.61 -13.23 17.75
CA ILE A 510 7.79 -13.82 16.41
C ILE A 510 9.16 -13.41 15.90
N ARG A 511 9.95 -14.39 15.46
CA ARG A 511 11.29 -14.13 14.91
C ARG A 511 11.23 -13.17 13.71
N THR A 512 12.07 -12.14 13.74
CA THR A 512 12.25 -11.19 12.65
C THR A 512 13.51 -11.53 11.82
N VAL A 513 13.45 -11.17 10.54
CA VAL A 513 14.55 -11.26 9.58
C VAL A 513 14.94 -9.84 9.17
N PRO A 514 16.23 -9.46 9.20
CA PRO A 514 16.66 -8.11 8.81
C PRO A 514 16.25 -7.76 7.38
N ALA A 515 16.13 -6.45 7.09
CA ALA A 515 16.01 -5.96 5.74
C ALA A 515 17.18 -6.44 4.86
N SER A 516 16.88 -6.94 3.66
CA SER A 516 17.87 -7.45 2.71
C SER A 516 17.82 -6.65 1.42
N ILE A 517 18.77 -5.74 1.25
CA ILE A 517 18.98 -5.00 0.01
C ILE A 517 19.96 -5.83 -0.85
N SER A 518 19.53 -6.25 -2.04
CA SER A 518 20.35 -7.01 -2.99
C SER A 518 21.01 -6.08 -4.02
N GLY A 519 22.05 -6.60 -4.72
CA GLY A 519 22.65 -5.89 -5.86
C GLY A 519 21.67 -5.60 -7.00
N ASN A 520 20.58 -6.35 -7.11
CA ASN A 520 19.50 -6.06 -8.07
C ASN A 520 18.73 -4.79 -7.71
N PHE A 521 18.56 -4.50 -6.42
CA PHE A 521 18.00 -3.22 -5.97
C PHE A 521 18.87 -2.04 -6.47
N ASP A 522 20.19 -2.13 -6.28
CA ASP A 522 21.09 -1.06 -6.72
C ASP A 522 21.07 -0.88 -8.24
N ARG A 523 20.95 -1.98 -9.00
CA ARG A 523 20.83 -1.92 -10.46
C ARG A 523 19.56 -1.18 -10.89
N ILE A 524 18.42 -1.52 -10.33
CA ILE A 524 17.13 -0.86 -10.62
C ILE A 524 17.17 0.61 -10.24
N MET A 525 17.73 0.93 -9.07
CA MET A 525 17.87 2.33 -8.64
C MET A 525 18.80 3.14 -9.55
N THR A 526 19.88 2.56 -10.01
CA THR A 526 20.78 3.19 -10.97
C THR A 526 20.06 3.49 -12.30
N TRP A 527 19.30 2.52 -12.81
CA TRP A 527 18.50 2.73 -14.03
C TRP A 527 17.40 3.78 -13.83
N ALA A 528 16.78 3.80 -12.67
CA ALA A 528 15.80 4.84 -12.34
C ALA A 528 16.43 6.24 -12.31
N ASP A 529 17.63 6.37 -11.76
CA ASP A 529 18.37 7.65 -11.72
C ASP A 529 18.79 8.12 -13.12
N GLU A 530 19.10 7.21 -14.04
CA GLU A 530 19.39 7.54 -15.46
C GLU A 530 18.16 8.10 -16.20
N ILE A 531 16.95 7.73 -15.77
CA ILE A 531 15.68 8.06 -16.45
C ILE A 531 15.00 9.29 -15.85
N ARG A 532 14.96 9.42 -14.53
CA ARG A 532 14.22 10.49 -13.85
C ARG A 532 14.82 11.88 -14.11
N THR A 533 13.95 12.87 -14.09
CA THR A 533 14.32 14.30 -14.16
C THR A 533 14.12 15.02 -12.84
N LEU A 534 13.12 14.62 -12.04
CA LEU A 534 12.93 15.13 -10.70
C LEU A 534 14.11 14.77 -9.78
N GLN A 535 14.62 15.74 -9.04
CA GLN A 535 15.48 15.47 -7.90
C GLN A 535 14.69 14.86 -6.76
N VAL A 536 15.34 14.01 -5.97
CA VAL A 536 14.75 13.44 -4.77
C VAL A 536 15.58 13.87 -3.57
N ARG A 537 14.94 14.65 -2.70
CA ARG A 537 15.49 15.12 -1.43
C ARG A 537 14.83 14.38 -0.27
N THR A 538 15.32 14.61 0.94
CA THR A 538 14.76 14.00 2.14
C THR A 538 14.29 15.04 3.14
N ASN A 539 13.33 14.66 3.98
CA ASN A 539 12.97 15.36 5.21
C ASN A 539 13.80 14.74 6.33
N ALA A 540 14.75 15.49 6.88
CA ALA A 540 15.66 15.01 7.90
C ALA A 540 16.03 16.12 8.87
N ASP A 541 15.96 15.82 10.17
CA ASP A 541 16.19 16.77 11.26
C ASP A 541 17.46 16.40 12.05
N THR A 542 17.95 15.17 11.89
CA THR A 542 19.14 14.64 12.57
C THR A 542 20.21 14.18 11.58
N PRO A 543 21.50 14.19 11.99
CA PRO A 543 22.59 13.63 11.17
C PRO A 543 22.38 12.15 10.80
N ALA A 544 21.79 11.36 11.69
CA ALA A 544 21.52 9.94 11.46
C ALA A 544 20.50 9.75 10.34
N ASP A 545 19.40 10.50 10.35
CA ASP A 545 18.38 10.46 9.30
C ASP A 545 18.95 10.91 7.96
N ALA A 546 19.71 12.00 7.97
CA ALA A 546 20.39 12.53 6.79
C ALA A 546 21.36 11.51 6.18
N LEU A 547 22.15 10.82 7.01
CA LEU A 547 23.09 9.78 6.57
C LEU A 547 22.36 8.59 5.94
N ASN A 548 21.27 8.14 6.55
CA ASN A 548 20.45 7.07 6.00
C ASN A 548 19.84 7.46 4.65
N ALA A 549 19.32 8.68 4.56
CA ALA A 549 18.77 9.18 3.31
C ALA A 549 19.82 9.29 2.19
N VAL A 550 21.03 9.75 2.51
CA VAL A 550 22.14 9.81 1.54
C VAL A 550 22.50 8.39 1.06
N LYS A 551 22.54 7.42 1.96
CA LYS A 551 22.74 5.99 1.57
C LYS A 551 21.65 5.48 0.62
N PHE A 552 20.43 5.94 0.79
CA PHE A 552 19.30 5.63 -0.11
C PHE A 552 19.29 6.49 -1.39
N GLY A 553 20.24 7.39 -1.57
CA GLY A 553 20.39 8.19 -2.77
C GLY A 553 19.74 9.58 -2.74
N ALA A 554 19.46 10.13 -1.56
CA ALA A 554 18.94 11.48 -1.43
C ALA A 554 19.95 12.51 -1.95
N GLN A 555 19.47 13.50 -2.70
CA GLN A 555 20.28 14.52 -3.34
C GLN A 555 20.34 15.82 -2.53
N GLY A 556 19.67 15.89 -1.42
CA GLY A 556 19.62 17.04 -0.53
C GLY A 556 18.62 16.83 0.61
N ILE A 557 18.51 17.81 1.48
CA ILE A 557 17.44 17.91 2.46
C ILE A 557 16.46 18.97 1.96
N GLY A 558 15.20 18.55 1.71
CA GLY A 558 14.13 19.45 1.28
C GLY A 558 13.36 20.07 2.45
N LEU A 559 13.46 19.46 3.62
CA LEU A 559 12.87 19.98 4.86
C LEU A 559 13.70 19.54 6.07
N CYS A 560 14.25 20.51 6.79
CA CYS A 560 14.74 20.36 8.14
C CYS A 560 13.86 21.17 9.08
N ARG A 561 13.18 20.48 10.00
CA ARG A 561 12.27 21.08 10.99
C ARG A 561 13.08 21.46 12.23
N THR A 562 13.29 22.76 12.45
CA THR A 562 14.12 23.24 13.56
C THR A 562 13.49 23.06 14.94
N GLU A 563 12.16 22.96 15.02
CA GLU A 563 11.46 22.71 16.29
C GLU A 563 11.86 21.41 16.98
N HIS A 564 12.15 20.37 16.21
CA HIS A 564 12.54 19.07 16.76
C HIS A 564 13.89 19.14 17.50
N MET A 565 14.73 20.10 17.15
CA MET A 565 16.02 20.29 17.80
C MET A 565 15.93 20.89 19.21
N PHE A 566 14.75 21.38 19.63
CA PHE A 566 14.56 22.09 20.89
C PHE A 566 14.02 21.22 22.03
N PHE A 567 13.60 19.99 21.77
CA PHE A 567 13.01 19.13 22.79
C PHE A 567 14.02 18.38 23.67
N ASP A 568 15.30 18.40 23.35
CA ASP A 568 16.33 17.77 24.16
C ASP A 568 16.39 18.39 25.58
N ALA A 569 16.69 17.55 26.59
CA ALA A 569 16.64 17.89 28.00
C ALA A 569 17.53 19.10 28.39
N ASP A 570 18.63 19.32 27.69
CA ASP A 570 19.53 20.45 27.90
C ASP A 570 19.10 21.76 27.20
N ARG A 571 18.12 21.68 26.30
CA ARG A 571 17.65 22.80 25.46
C ARG A 571 16.26 23.28 25.85
N ILE A 572 15.36 22.38 26.18
CA ILE A 572 13.96 22.70 26.46
C ILE A 572 13.79 23.73 27.58
N PRO A 573 14.57 23.74 28.67
CA PRO A 573 14.47 24.80 29.69
C PRO A 573 14.76 26.20 29.14
N LYS A 574 15.69 26.31 28.18
CA LYS A 574 16.09 27.59 27.57
C LYS A 574 15.02 28.12 26.63
N ILE A 575 14.39 27.24 25.86
CA ILE A 575 13.23 27.58 25.04
C ILE A 575 12.07 28.05 25.91
N ARG A 576 11.73 27.29 26.95
CA ARG A 576 10.66 27.65 27.89
C ARG A 576 10.91 29.01 28.56
N ARG A 577 12.15 29.28 28.92
CA ARG A 577 12.56 30.58 29.45
C ARG A 577 12.38 31.71 28.42
N MET A 578 12.76 31.49 27.18
CA MET A 578 12.53 32.42 26.07
C MET A 578 11.03 32.73 25.88
N ILE A 579 10.21 31.70 25.81
CA ILE A 579 8.76 31.83 25.59
C ILE A 579 8.09 32.62 26.72
N LEU A 580 8.49 32.37 27.96
CA LEU A 580 7.86 32.96 29.12
C LEU A 580 8.49 34.31 29.52
N SER A 581 9.50 34.78 28.80
CA SER A 581 10.11 36.09 29.03
C SER A 581 9.16 37.19 28.62
N THR A 582 9.09 38.23 29.45
CA THR A 582 8.19 39.40 29.26
C THR A 582 8.83 40.55 28.50
N THR A 583 10.16 40.59 28.43
CA THR A 583 10.91 41.60 27.71
C THR A 583 11.71 41.06 26.57
N LYS A 584 12.00 41.92 25.59
CA LYS A 584 12.83 41.54 24.43
C LYS A 584 14.24 41.16 24.87
N GLU A 585 14.82 41.90 25.79
CA GLU A 585 16.18 41.69 26.31
C GLU A 585 16.28 40.32 27.00
N ALA A 586 15.28 39.94 27.80
CA ALA A 586 15.26 38.64 28.46
C ALA A 586 15.13 37.50 27.42
N ARG A 587 14.34 37.69 26.35
CA ARG A 587 14.25 36.72 25.25
C ARG A 587 15.54 36.58 24.49
N GLU A 588 16.20 37.69 24.18
CA GLU A 588 17.50 37.67 23.49
C GLU A 588 18.60 36.96 24.31
N ILE A 589 18.60 37.12 25.63
CA ILE A 589 19.52 36.38 26.51
C ILE A 589 19.29 34.87 26.40
N ALA A 590 18.04 34.43 26.50
CA ALA A 590 17.68 33.00 26.37
C ALA A 590 18.00 32.45 24.96
N LEU A 591 17.70 33.20 23.91
CA LEU A 591 17.98 32.82 22.51
C LEU A 591 19.49 32.71 22.25
N ASN A 592 20.30 33.62 22.82
CA ASN A 592 21.77 33.57 22.69
C ASN A 592 22.34 32.29 23.33
N GLN A 593 21.69 31.74 24.36
CA GLN A 593 22.11 30.47 24.96
C GLN A 593 21.78 29.25 24.06
N LEU A 594 20.87 29.40 23.13
CA LEU A 594 20.48 28.35 22.18
C LEU A 594 21.36 28.31 20.92
N ILE A 595 22.01 29.40 20.57
CA ILE A 595 22.82 29.49 19.34
C ILE A 595 23.90 28.40 19.27
N PRO A 596 24.70 28.11 20.31
CA PRO A 596 25.71 27.07 20.23
C PRO A 596 25.14 25.69 19.90
N TYR A 597 23.97 25.36 20.44
CA TYR A 597 23.28 24.09 20.18
C TYR A 597 22.78 24.00 18.73
N GLN A 598 22.00 24.97 18.28
CA GLN A 598 21.49 24.99 16.89
C GLN A 598 22.62 25.06 15.86
N LYS A 599 23.67 25.86 16.13
CA LYS A 599 24.83 25.89 15.26
C LYS A 599 25.49 24.52 15.14
N LYS A 600 25.66 23.81 16.26
CA LYS A 600 26.20 22.45 16.24
C LYS A 600 25.32 21.51 15.41
N ASP A 601 24.01 21.53 15.59
CA ASP A 601 23.07 20.69 14.84
C ASP A 601 23.19 20.93 13.34
N PHE A 602 23.25 22.17 12.91
CA PHE A 602 23.39 22.51 11.49
C PHE A 602 24.81 22.18 10.96
N LYS A 603 25.86 22.33 11.76
CA LYS A 603 27.19 21.86 11.38
C LYS A 603 27.19 20.36 11.10
N ASP A 604 26.65 19.58 12.03
CA ASP A 604 26.58 18.12 11.91
C ASP A 604 25.78 17.70 10.65
N LEU A 605 24.68 18.38 10.32
CA LEU A 605 23.93 18.17 9.09
C LEU A 605 24.73 18.53 7.83
N TYR A 606 25.36 19.71 7.79
CA TYR A 606 26.17 20.13 6.64
C TYR A 606 27.36 19.22 6.39
N GLU A 607 27.99 18.70 7.44
CA GLU A 607 29.07 17.72 7.32
C GLU A 607 28.60 16.42 6.65
N VAL A 608 27.44 15.88 7.07
CA VAL A 608 26.86 14.67 6.50
C VAL A 608 26.42 14.90 5.04
N MET A 609 25.90 16.09 4.74
CA MET A 609 25.37 16.40 3.41
C MET A 609 26.45 16.76 2.38
N GLU A 610 27.69 17.06 2.80
CA GLU A 610 28.85 17.23 1.92
C GLU A 610 28.61 18.20 0.75
N GLY A 611 27.98 19.34 1.02
CA GLY A 611 27.67 20.36 0.00
C GLY A 611 26.34 20.16 -0.73
N ARG A 612 25.63 19.03 -0.50
CA ARG A 612 24.26 18.86 -1.01
C ARG A 612 23.33 19.93 -0.41
N PRO A 613 22.31 20.40 -1.14
CA PRO A 613 21.38 21.40 -0.64
C PRO A 613 20.69 20.99 0.67
N VAL A 614 20.57 21.94 1.59
CA VAL A 614 19.84 21.77 2.86
C VAL A 614 18.87 22.92 3.02
N THR A 615 17.57 22.63 2.96
CA THR A 615 16.50 23.60 3.21
C THR A 615 16.10 23.54 4.67
N ILE A 616 16.34 24.63 5.38
CA ILE A 616 16.07 24.77 6.82
C ILE A 616 14.83 25.61 7.01
N ARG A 617 13.79 25.01 7.57
CA ARG A 617 12.58 25.71 7.95
C ARG A 617 12.74 26.34 9.32
N PHE A 618 12.46 27.61 9.42
CA PHE A 618 12.43 28.32 10.69
C PHE A 618 11.27 27.87 11.56
N LEU A 619 11.34 28.21 12.85
CA LEU A 619 10.39 27.77 13.86
C LEU A 619 8.95 27.93 13.40
N ASP A 620 8.18 26.87 13.39
CA ASP A 620 6.81 26.81 12.85
C ASP A 620 5.72 26.65 13.92
N PRO A 621 5.80 25.70 14.89
CA PRO A 621 4.67 25.45 15.79
C PRO A 621 4.42 26.61 16.76
N PRO A 622 3.18 26.73 17.32
CA PRO A 622 2.85 27.67 18.36
C PRO A 622 3.71 27.47 19.60
N LEU A 623 4.04 28.57 20.28
CA LEU A 623 4.96 28.53 21.43
C LEU A 623 4.44 27.69 22.62
N HIS A 624 3.13 27.55 22.78
CA HIS A 624 2.57 26.78 23.89
C HIS A 624 2.90 25.27 23.81
N GLU A 625 3.24 24.75 22.64
CA GLU A 625 3.62 23.33 22.48
C GLU A 625 4.93 22.97 23.20
N PHE A 626 5.79 23.94 23.46
CA PHE A 626 7.04 23.73 24.20
C PHE A 626 6.87 23.86 25.71
N LEU A 627 5.70 24.29 26.19
CA LEU A 627 5.51 24.59 27.60
C LEU A 627 5.26 23.33 28.41
N PRO A 628 5.72 23.31 29.70
CA PRO A 628 5.56 22.13 30.54
C PRO A 628 4.09 21.85 30.86
N ASN A 629 3.74 20.57 30.94
CA ASN A 629 2.38 20.11 31.27
C ASN A 629 2.24 19.52 32.68
N THR A 630 3.36 19.09 33.29
CA THR A 630 3.35 18.50 34.63
C THR A 630 3.65 19.56 35.69
N MET A 631 3.09 19.38 36.91
CA MET A 631 3.36 20.27 38.05
C MET A 631 4.83 20.27 38.48
N GLU A 632 5.51 19.16 38.30
CA GLU A 632 6.92 19.01 38.61
C GLU A 632 7.77 19.93 37.69
N GLU A 633 7.58 19.83 36.38
CA GLU A 633 8.27 20.69 35.42
C GLU A 633 7.90 22.17 35.58
N ILE A 634 6.64 22.50 35.85
CA ILE A 634 6.17 23.86 36.10
C ILE A 634 6.88 24.43 37.33
N THR A 635 6.99 23.65 38.41
CA THR A 635 7.67 24.05 39.66
C THR A 635 9.16 24.25 39.44
N ALA A 636 9.82 23.34 38.71
CA ALA A 636 11.23 23.46 38.35
C ALA A 636 11.48 24.73 37.52
N LEU A 637 10.63 24.99 36.53
CA LEU A 637 10.75 26.19 35.66
C LEU A 637 10.49 27.48 36.43
N ALA A 638 9.53 27.52 37.33
CA ALA A 638 9.25 28.67 38.20
C ALA A 638 10.45 28.99 39.06
N LYS A 639 11.07 27.99 39.66
CA LYS A 639 12.30 28.13 40.45
C LYS A 639 13.48 28.66 39.62
N ASP A 640 13.69 28.11 38.42
CA ASP A 640 14.76 28.53 37.50
C ASP A 640 14.58 30.00 37.04
N MET A 641 13.34 30.41 36.77
CA MET A 641 13.03 31.75 36.36
C MET A 641 12.89 32.76 37.53
N GLY A 642 12.86 32.31 38.76
CA GLY A 642 12.66 33.15 39.93
C GLY A 642 11.27 33.79 40.02
N VAL A 643 10.24 33.09 39.53
CA VAL A 643 8.83 33.51 39.54
C VAL A 643 7.99 32.44 40.24
N THR A 644 6.74 32.79 40.51
CA THR A 644 5.82 31.82 41.17
C THR A 644 5.19 30.82 40.18
N VAL A 645 4.72 29.69 40.70
CA VAL A 645 3.99 28.69 39.92
C VAL A 645 2.74 29.30 39.30
N GLU A 646 2.06 30.17 40.05
CA GLU A 646 0.87 30.89 39.58
C GLU A 646 1.17 31.80 38.39
N GLU A 647 2.31 32.49 38.39
CA GLU A 647 2.74 33.33 37.26
C GLU A 647 3.02 32.46 36.01
N ILE A 648 3.66 31.32 36.17
CA ILE A 648 3.90 30.38 35.05
C ILE A 648 2.54 29.91 34.50
N ASN A 649 1.62 29.48 35.35
CA ASN A 649 0.30 29.03 34.92
C ASN A 649 -0.52 30.14 34.25
N MET A 650 -0.46 31.39 34.71
CA MET A 650 -1.09 32.52 34.05
C MET A 650 -0.51 32.74 32.64
N ARG A 651 0.80 32.70 32.49
CA ARG A 651 1.45 32.88 31.20
C ARG A 651 1.13 31.71 30.24
N ARG A 652 1.12 30.48 30.73
CA ARG A 652 0.70 29.29 29.97
C ARG A 652 -0.72 29.45 29.45
N ALA A 653 -1.66 29.84 30.34
CA ALA A 653 -3.06 30.05 29.97
C ALA A 653 -3.20 31.16 28.92
N ALA A 654 -2.41 32.23 29.02
CA ALA A 654 -2.44 33.33 28.05
C ALA A 654 -1.90 32.94 26.66
N LEU A 655 -1.02 31.95 26.58
CA LEU A 655 -0.41 31.44 25.34
C LEU A 655 -1.22 30.29 24.72
N HIS A 656 -2.15 29.69 25.48
CA HIS A 656 -2.96 28.59 24.97
C HIS A 656 -3.88 29.06 23.86
N GLU A 657 -3.84 28.34 22.74
CA GLU A 657 -4.65 28.62 21.56
C GLU A 657 -5.78 27.61 21.38
N PHE A 658 -6.97 28.08 21.04
CA PHE A 658 -8.12 27.18 20.76
C PHE A 658 -7.97 26.42 19.46
N ASN A 659 -7.30 27.02 18.48
CA ASN A 659 -6.97 26.40 17.20
C ASN A 659 -5.49 26.67 16.85
N PRO A 660 -4.58 25.82 17.31
CA PRO A 660 -3.15 26.01 17.10
C PRO A 660 -2.72 26.08 15.63
N MET A 661 -3.43 25.35 14.76
CA MET A 661 -3.12 25.32 13.33
C MET A 661 -3.35 26.67 12.63
N MET A 662 -4.29 27.46 13.14
CA MET A 662 -4.67 28.77 12.60
C MET A 662 -4.14 29.94 13.45
N GLY A 663 -3.33 29.64 14.43
CA GLY A 663 -2.93 30.57 15.50
C GLY A 663 -1.63 31.34 15.26
N HIS A 664 -0.96 31.65 16.37
CA HIS A 664 0.28 32.43 16.41
C HIS A 664 1.48 31.50 16.22
N ARG A 665 1.76 31.18 14.99
CA ARG A 665 2.84 30.25 14.57
C ARG A 665 3.56 30.75 13.30
N GLY A 666 4.65 30.09 12.92
CA GLY A 666 5.38 30.30 11.68
C GLY A 666 5.88 31.74 11.51
N CYS A 667 5.66 32.32 10.33
CA CYS A 667 6.09 33.69 10.06
C CYS A 667 5.44 34.71 11.00
N ARG A 668 4.25 34.43 11.54
CA ARG A 668 3.58 35.33 12.52
C ARG A 668 4.40 35.47 13.80
N LEU A 669 5.06 34.38 14.25
CA LEU A 669 6.03 34.44 15.36
C LEU A 669 7.25 35.30 14.99
N ALA A 670 7.78 35.09 13.78
CA ALA A 670 8.95 35.87 13.32
C ALA A 670 8.63 37.35 13.14
N VAL A 671 7.40 37.73 12.85
CA VAL A 671 6.95 39.13 12.81
C VAL A 671 6.84 39.71 14.21
N THR A 672 6.22 38.97 15.14
CA THR A 672 6.03 39.40 16.53
C THR A 672 7.34 39.41 17.32
N TYR A 673 8.16 38.39 17.13
CA TYR A 673 9.43 38.17 17.83
C TYR A 673 10.60 37.99 16.83
N PRO A 674 11.02 39.04 16.10
CA PRO A 674 12.04 38.93 15.06
C PRO A 674 13.39 38.44 15.59
N GLU A 675 13.65 38.56 16.89
CA GLU A 675 14.85 38.02 17.56
C GLU A 675 14.96 36.49 17.39
N ILE A 676 13.87 35.76 17.23
CA ILE A 676 13.88 34.29 16.95
C ILE A 676 14.50 34.05 15.57
N ALA A 677 14.02 34.76 14.55
CA ALA A 677 14.57 34.66 13.20
C ALA A 677 16.04 35.08 13.13
N LYS A 678 16.45 36.11 13.89
CA LYS A 678 17.85 36.50 14.01
C LYS A 678 18.73 35.38 14.57
N MET A 679 18.26 34.74 15.65
CA MET A 679 18.98 33.63 16.29
C MET A 679 19.16 32.48 15.31
N GLN A 680 18.12 32.07 14.65
CA GLN A 680 18.16 30.93 13.71
C GLN A 680 19.02 31.24 12.49
N THR A 681 18.90 32.43 11.92
CA THR A 681 19.75 32.89 10.80
C THR A 681 21.22 32.88 11.18
N ARG A 682 21.55 33.41 12.37
CA ARG A 682 22.91 33.39 12.87
C ARG A 682 23.46 31.98 13.00
N ALA A 683 22.71 31.07 13.61
CA ALA A 683 23.09 29.67 13.77
C ALA A 683 23.35 28.97 12.42
N VAL A 684 22.46 29.17 11.45
CA VAL A 684 22.59 28.60 10.09
C VAL A 684 23.81 29.12 9.38
N MET A 685 23.99 30.43 9.35
CA MET A 685 25.10 31.08 8.63
C MET A 685 26.46 30.77 9.24
N GLU A 686 26.57 30.84 10.57
CA GLU A 686 27.80 30.47 11.25
C GLU A 686 28.19 29.00 11.01
N ALA A 687 27.23 28.09 11.11
CA ALA A 687 27.45 26.66 10.85
C ALA A 687 27.91 26.41 9.40
N ALA A 688 27.24 27.00 8.45
CA ALA A 688 27.58 26.85 7.03
C ALA A 688 28.97 27.39 6.69
N ILE A 689 29.31 28.59 7.18
CA ILE A 689 30.60 29.19 6.94
C ILE A 689 31.72 28.35 7.57
N GLU A 690 31.56 27.94 8.81
CA GLU A 690 32.56 27.14 9.51
C GLU A 690 32.79 25.79 8.81
N VAL A 691 31.77 25.07 8.42
CA VAL A 691 31.90 23.79 7.67
C VAL A 691 32.55 24.02 6.30
N LYS A 692 32.18 25.10 5.60
CA LYS A 692 32.83 25.46 4.33
C LYS A 692 34.30 25.69 4.50
N GLN A 693 34.74 26.42 5.56
CA GLN A 693 36.12 26.66 5.86
C GLN A 693 36.91 25.43 6.32
N GLU A 694 36.27 24.57 7.13
CA GLU A 694 36.89 23.37 7.70
C GLU A 694 36.99 22.22 6.70
N LYS A 695 35.96 22.02 5.85
CA LYS A 695 35.82 20.84 4.95
C LYS A 695 35.96 21.18 3.46
N GLY A 696 35.84 22.46 3.10
CA GLY A 696 35.91 22.87 1.68
C GLY A 696 34.67 22.56 0.84
N TYR A 697 33.55 22.20 1.46
CA TYR A 697 32.31 21.94 0.77
C TYR A 697 31.67 23.21 0.18
N ASP A 698 31.07 23.13 -0.99
CA ASP A 698 30.34 24.25 -1.58
C ASP A 698 28.92 24.30 -1.01
N ILE A 699 28.76 25.00 0.10
CA ILE A 699 27.50 25.08 0.85
C ILE A 699 26.77 26.36 0.47
N VAL A 700 25.50 26.24 0.09
CA VAL A 700 24.57 27.35 -0.13
C VAL A 700 23.35 27.12 0.78
N PRO A 701 23.29 27.73 1.96
CA PRO A 701 22.13 27.60 2.84
C PRO A 701 20.83 28.02 2.17
N GLU A 702 19.78 27.23 2.34
CA GLU A 702 18.43 27.53 1.90
C GLU A 702 17.54 27.74 3.14
N ILE A 703 17.17 29.01 3.39
CA ILE A 703 16.36 29.41 4.55
C ILE A 703 14.91 29.52 4.12
N MET A 704 14.03 28.77 4.77
CA MET A 704 12.61 28.68 4.44
C MET A 704 11.74 29.29 5.53
N ILE A 705 10.93 30.28 5.17
CA ILE A 705 10.00 30.94 6.07
C ILE A 705 8.64 30.25 5.94
N PRO A 706 8.10 29.63 7.02
CA PRO A 706 6.84 28.92 7.01
C PRO A 706 5.63 29.84 7.10
N LEU A 707 4.47 29.37 6.70
CA LEU A 707 3.13 29.94 6.94
C LEU A 707 2.91 31.35 6.35
N VAL A 708 3.62 31.69 5.29
CA VAL A 708 3.47 32.98 4.60
C VAL A 708 2.16 33.01 3.82
N GLY A 709 1.34 34.02 4.05
CA GLY A 709 0.09 34.27 3.32
C GLY A 709 0.07 35.61 2.59
N GLU A 710 1.03 36.50 2.85
CA GLU A 710 1.14 37.84 2.31
C GLU A 710 2.59 38.16 1.93
N LYS A 711 2.80 38.79 0.77
CA LYS A 711 4.14 39.23 0.33
C LYS A 711 4.88 40.03 1.40
N LYS A 712 4.18 40.95 2.09
CA LYS A 712 4.78 41.82 3.11
C LYS A 712 5.25 41.08 4.34
N GLU A 713 4.63 39.97 4.72
CA GLU A 713 5.11 39.09 5.78
C GLU A 713 6.48 38.53 5.42
N LEU A 714 6.62 38.00 4.21
CA LEU A 714 7.88 37.45 3.73
C LEU A 714 8.94 38.53 3.60
N ALA A 715 8.62 39.68 3.02
CA ALA A 715 9.54 40.82 2.88
C ALA A 715 10.10 41.28 4.23
N TYR A 716 9.24 41.40 5.25
CA TYR A 716 9.64 41.77 6.60
C TYR A 716 10.60 40.76 7.23
N VAL A 717 10.24 39.50 7.22
CA VAL A 717 11.09 38.44 7.81
C VAL A 717 12.38 38.27 7.02
N LYS A 718 12.32 38.31 5.69
CA LYS A 718 13.48 38.25 4.80
C LYS A 718 14.47 39.38 5.08
N GLU A 719 14.01 40.59 5.35
CA GLU A 719 14.86 41.71 5.69
C GLU A 719 15.66 41.43 6.98
N VAL A 720 15.00 40.90 8.01
CA VAL A 720 15.64 40.46 9.25
C VAL A 720 16.70 39.40 8.99
N VAL A 721 16.37 38.40 8.16
CA VAL A 721 17.31 37.32 7.80
C VAL A 721 18.50 37.85 7.05
N VAL A 722 18.30 38.68 6.02
CA VAL A 722 19.37 39.24 5.17
C VAL A 722 20.29 40.13 6.01
N GLN A 723 19.75 41.03 6.82
CA GLN A 723 20.55 41.88 7.68
C GLN A 723 21.42 41.07 8.65
N THR A 724 20.89 39.98 9.19
CA THR A 724 21.61 39.10 10.10
C THR A 724 22.67 38.29 9.35
N ALA A 725 22.32 37.71 8.21
CA ALA A 725 23.24 36.94 7.39
C ALA A 725 24.45 37.79 6.90
N GLU A 726 24.18 39.01 6.44
CA GLU A 726 25.26 39.89 5.99
C GLU A 726 26.21 40.34 7.13
N LYS A 727 25.67 40.49 8.34
CA LYS A 727 26.51 40.74 9.52
C LYS A 727 27.40 39.54 9.86
N VAL A 728 26.90 38.35 9.80
CA VAL A 728 27.66 37.12 10.01
C VAL A 728 28.72 36.95 8.92
N LYS A 729 28.40 37.18 7.68
CA LYS A 729 29.34 37.15 6.55
C LYS A 729 30.48 38.14 6.75
N ALA A 730 30.17 39.36 7.15
CA ALA A 730 31.17 40.39 7.42
C ALA A 730 32.08 39.98 8.58
N TYR A 731 31.53 39.41 9.65
CA TYR A 731 32.29 38.94 10.80
C TYR A 731 33.33 37.86 10.46
N TYR A 732 32.93 36.91 9.61
CA TYR A 732 33.76 35.79 9.14
C TYR A 732 34.58 36.11 7.89
N GLU A 733 34.44 37.31 7.33
CA GLU A 733 35.05 37.71 6.06
C GLU A 733 34.74 36.69 4.93
N SER A 734 33.45 36.21 4.88
CA SER A 734 33.00 35.15 3.97
C SER A 734 32.15 35.72 2.84
N ASP A 735 32.33 35.14 1.65
CA ASP A 735 31.51 35.40 0.45
C ASP A 735 30.42 34.38 0.22
N ILE A 736 30.09 33.55 1.23
CA ILE A 736 29.07 32.48 1.12
C ILE A 736 27.78 33.03 0.57
N LYS A 737 27.21 32.28 -0.40
CA LYS A 737 25.88 32.57 -0.94
C LYS A 737 24.84 31.84 -0.11
N TYR A 738 23.64 32.37 -0.04
CA TYR A 738 22.49 31.76 0.60
C TYR A 738 21.22 32.15 -0.14
N LYS A 739 20.13 31.43 0.09
CA LYS A 739 18.81 31.69 -0.49
C LYS A 739 17.77 31.82 0.60
N VAL A 740 16.80 32.71 0.37
CA VAL A 740 15.63 32.86 1.23
C VAL A 740 14.38 32.56 0.38
N GLY A 741 13.61 31.58 0.81
CA GLY A 741 12.37 31.20 0.16
C GLY A 741 11.26 30.95 1.17
N THR A 742 10.16 30.41 0.71
CA THR A 742 8.99 30.19 1.56
C THR A 742 8.35 28.84 1.34
N MET A 743 7.64 28.38 2.34
CA MET A 743 6.70 27.29 2.19
C MET A 743 5.36 27.82 1.68
N ILE A 744 4.88 27.23 0.58
CA ILE A 744 3.51 27.50 0.09
C ILE A 744 2.59 26.44 0.70
N GLU A 745 1.88 26.85 1.72
CA GLU A 745 1.02 25.96 2.51
C GLU A 745 -0.33 26.58 2.91
N ILE A 746 -0.51 27.86 2.59
CA ILE A 746 -1.77 28.58 2.74
C ILE A 746 -2.39 28.78 1.35
N PRO A 747 -3.69 28.47 1.15
CA PRO A 747 -4.35 28.68 -0.14
C PRO A 747 -4.21 30.10 -0.69
N ARG A 748 -4.27 31.13 0.17
CA ARG A 748 -4.03 32.51 -0.23
C ARG A 748 -2.63 32.72 -0.84
N ALA A 749 -1.60 32.08 -0.28
CA ALA A 749 -0.24 32.14 -0.82
C ALA A 749 -0.16 31.53 -2.22
N ALA A 750 -0.85 30.43 -2.45
CA ALA A 750 -0.92 29.81 -3.78
C ALA A 750 -1.62 30.71 -4.81
N LEU A 751 -2.70 31.38 -4.40
CA LEU A 751 -3.43 32.35 -5.24
C LEU A 751 -2.60 33.57 -5.62
N LEU A 752 -1.72 34.04 -4.73
CA LEU A 752 -0.86 35.22 -4.87
C LEU A 752 0.61 34.88 -5.03
N ALA A 753 0.89 33.70 -5.58
CA ALA A 753 2.26 33.19 -5.70
C ALA A 753 3.16 34.04 -6.61
N ASP A 754 2.58 34.76 -7.58
CA ASP A 754 3.27 35.75 -8.41
C ASP A 754 3.85 36.92 -7.57
N GLU A 755 3.06 37.44 -6.64
CA GLU A 755 3.53 38.52 -5.75
C GLU A 755 4.59 38.01 -4.75
N ILE A 756 4.37 36.82 -4.19
CA ILE A 756 5.30 36.20 -3.22
C ILE A 756 6.63 35.86 -3.89
N ALA A 757 6.62 35.45 -5.16
CA ALA A 757 7.82 35.13 -5.93
C ALA A 757 8.73 36.35 -6.21
N GLU A 758 8.23 37.56 -6.03
CA GLU A 758 9.10 38.75 -6.08
C GLU A 758 10.13 38.76 -4.93
N GLU A 759 9.77 38.16 -3.80
CA GLU A 759 10.63 38.07 -2.62
C GLU A 759 11.26 36.67 -2.44
N ALA A 760 10.54 35.59 -2.76
CA ALA A 760 11.01 34.23 -2.56
C ALA A 760 11.91 33.76 -3.71
N GLU A 761 13.06 33.18 -3.36
CA GLU A 761 14.00 32.58 -4.32
C GLU A 761 13.68 31.11 -4.60
N PHE A 762 12.87 30.48 -3.75
CA PHE A 762 12.31 29.14 -3.95
C PHE A 762 10.95 28.99 -3.28
N PHE A 763 10.15 28.05 -3.78
CA PHE A 763 8.92 27.58 -3.16
C PHE A 763 9.07 26.12 -2.74
N SER A 764 8.61 25.78 -1.54
CA SER A 764 8.40 24.41 -1.10
C SER A 764 6.94 24.25 -0.71
N PHE A 765 6.23 23.34 -1.38
CA PHE A 765 4.80 23.10 -1.07
C PHE A 765 4.67 22.27 0.19
N GLY A 766 4.13 22.87 1.25
CA GLY A 766 3.78 22.22 2.51
C GLY A 766 2.39 21.61 2.41
N THR A 767 2.29 20.46 1.76
CA THR A 767 1.00 19.89 1.36
C THR A 767 0.14 19.40 2.53
N ASN A 768 0.70 19.16 3.70
CA ASN A 768 -0.08 18.82 4.89
C ASN A 768 -1.02 19.98 5.27
N ASP A 769 -0.46 21.16 5.50
CA ASP A 769 -1.25 22.36 5.84
C ASP A 769 -2.09 22.84 4.67
N LEU A 770 -1.57 22.80 3.44
CA LEU A 770 -2.33 23.17 2.25
C LEU A 770 -3.57 22.31 2.08
N THR A 771 -3.47 21.00 2.34
CA THR A 771 -4.60 20.07 2.32
C THR A 771 -5.61 20.40 3.42
N GLN A 772 -5.16 20.59 4.67
CA GLN A 772 -6.03 20.93 5.79
C GLN A 772 -6.85 22.19 5.50
N MET A 773 -6.21 23.24 5.03
CA MET A 773 -6.86 24.52 4.78
C MET A 773 -7.76 24.48 3.53
N THR A 774 -7.46 23.67 2.56
CA THR A 774 -8.28 23.52 1.35
C THR A 774 -9.54 22.69 1.64
N PHE A 775 -9.42 21.59 2.39
CA PHE A 775 -10.56 20.78 2.82
C PHE A 775 -11.34 21.42 3.99
N GLY A 776 -10.71 22.28 4.77
CA GLY A 776 -11.35 22.96 5.91
C GLY A 776 -11.54 22.06 7.14
N PHE A 777 -10.68 21.03 7.31
CA PHE A 777 -10.67 20.20 8.53
C PHE A 777 -9.25 19.90 8.99
N SER A 778 -9.10 19.69 10.29
CA SER A 778 -7.83 19.34 10.91
C SER A 778 -7.43 17.90 10.59
N ARG A 779 -6.17 17.68 10.27
CA ARG A 779 -5.57 16.36 10.12
C ARG A 779 -5.76 15.49 11.38
N ASP A 780 -5.55 16.08 12.54
CA ASP A 780 -5.60 15.38 13.82
C ASP A 780 -7.02 14.99 14.24
N ASP A 781 -8.03 15.74 13.77
CA ASP A 781 -9.44 15.48 14.04
C ASP A 781 -10.15 14.64 12.97
N ALA A 782 -9.58 14.55 11.78
CA ALA A 782 -10.21 13.91 10.61
C ALA A 782 -10.56 12.43 10.84
N GLY A 783 -9.77 11.70 11.62
CA GLY A 783 -10.03 10.28 11.96
C GLY A 783 -11.40 10.01 12.56
N LYS A 784 -12.03 11.04 13.19
CA LYS A 784 -13.37 10.90 13.81
C LYS A 784 -14.50 10.71 12.80
N PHE A 785 -14.33 11.12 11.54
CA PHE A 785 -15.38 11.07 10.52
C PHE A 785 -14.95 10.47 9.18
N LEU A 786 -13.67 10.40 8.88
CA LEU A 786 -13.17 9.89 7.60
C LEU A 786 -13.58 8.44 7.33
N GLU A 787 -13.69 7.60 8.37
CA GLU A 787 -14.17 6.23 8.21
C GLU A 787 -15.56 6.18 7.58
N SER A 788 -16.49 6.98 8.08
CA SER A 788 -17.85 7.11 7.51
C SER A 788 -17.82 7.64 6.07
N TYR A 789 -16.87 8.51 5.72
CA TYR A 789 -16.70 9.01 4.35
C TYR A 789 -16.23 7.89 3.40
N TYR A 790 -15.39 6.99 3.88
CA TYR A 790 -14.96 5.84 3.10
C TYR A 790 -16.09 4.82 2.94
N GLU A 791 -16.80 4.49 4.02
CA GLU A 791 -17.97 3.59 3.99
C GLU A 791 -19.04 4.06 3.01
N ASN A 792 -19.30 5.37 2.98
CA ASN A 792 -20.29 5.99 2.09
C ASN A 792 -19.74 6.34 0.70
N LYS A 793 -18.51 5.93 0.38
CA LYS A 793 -17.86 6.16 -0.93
C LYS A 793 -17.74 7.65 -1.30
N ILE A 794 -17.63 8.55 -0.30
CA ILE A 794 -17.45 9.99 -0.51
C ILE A 794 -15.98 10.27 -0.86
N TYR A 795 -15.05 9.66 -0.14
CA TYR A 795 -13.62 9.67 -0.46
C TYR A 795 -13.13 8.27 -0.79
N GLU A 796 -12.26 8.17 -1.78
CA GLU A 796 -11.62 6.92 -2.19
C GLU A 796 -10.35 6.63 -1.38
N SER A 797 -9.67 7.68 -0.91
CA SER A 797 -8.42 7.59 -0.15
C SER A 797 -8.29 8.75 0.83
N ASP A 798 -7.39 8.59 1.81
CA ASP A 798 -7.03 9.64 2.75
C ASP A 798 -6.30 10.78 2.01
N PRO A 799 -6.84 12.02 2.03
CA PRO A 799 -6.24 13.16 1.35
C PRO A 799 -4.88 13.59 1.95
N PHE A 800 -4.55 13.13 3.17
CA PHE A 800 -3.25 13.37 3.78
C PHE A 800 -2.19 12.33 3.40
N ALA A 801 -2.60 11.13 3.01
CA ALA A 801 -1.71 10.09 2.53
C ALA A 801 -1.43 10.19 1.02
N LYS A 802 -2.45 10.57 0.25
CA LYS A 802 -2.41 10.71 -1.19
C LYS A 802 -2.91 12.09 -1.60
N LEU A 803 -2.14 12.79 -2.41
CA LEU A 803 -2.45 14.17 -2.80
C LEU A 803 -3.81 14.26 -3.52
N ASP A 804 -4.66 15.15 -3.05
CA ASP A 804 -5.87 15.57 -3.76
C ASP A 804 -5.49 16.38 -5.01
N GLN A 805 -5.41 15.70 -6.14
CA GLN A 805 -5.02 16.33 -7.39
C GLN A 805 -6.09 17.26 -7.96
N LYS A 806 -7.37 17.07 -7.57
CA LYS A 806 -8.49 17.87 -8.09
C LYS A 806 -8.62 19.24 -7.42
N GLY A 807 -8.44 19.32 -6.11
CA GLY A 807 -8.55 20.56 -5.35
C GLY A 807 -7.15 21.13 -5.02
N VAL A 808 -6.42 20.48 -4.14
CA VAL A 808 -5.08 20.93 -3.72
C VAL A 808 -4.11 21.01 -4.91
N GLY A 809 -4.20 20.05 -5.82
CA GLY A 809 -3.37 20.02 -7.03
C GLY A 809 -3.52 21.26 -7.89
N GLN A 810 -4.72 21.81 -8.04
CA GLN A 810 -4.92 23.08 -8.77
C GLN A 810 -4.17 24.25 -8.14
N LEU A 811 -4.14 24.32 -6.79
CA LEU A 811 -3.39 25.35 -6.09
C LEU A 811 -1.87 25.21 -6.31
N ILE A 812 -1.35 23.98 -6.33
CA ILE A 812 0.06 23.72 -6.61
C ILE A 812 0.42 24.11 -8.04
N GLU A 813 -0.36 23.69 -9.02
CA GLU A 813 -0.14 24.04 -10.43
C GLU A 813 -0.21 25.54 -10.68
N MET A 814 -1.20 26.20 -10.08
CA MET A 814 -1.36 27.65 -10.16
C MET A 814 -0.14 28.38 -9.57
N ALA A 815 0.28 27.98 -8.36
CA ALA A 815 1.42 28.60 -7.69
C ALA A 815 2.74 28.35 -8.43
N ALA A 816 2.95 27.14 -8.95
CA ALA A 816 4.11 26.80 -9.77
C ALA A 816 4.19 27.68 -11.03
N LYS A 817 3.08 27.79 -11.77
CA LYS A 817 2.97 28.60 -12.97
C LYS A 817 3.19 30.08 -12.70
N LYS A 818 2.55 30.63 -11.68
CA LYS A 818 2.70 32.05 -11.29
C LYS A 818 4.10 32.35 -10.78
N GLY A 819 4.67 31.46 -9.97
CA GLY A 819 6.04 31.60 -9.47
C GLY A 819 7.07 31.67 -10.62
N LYS A 820 7.00 30.73 -11.55
CA LYS A 820 7.87 30.70 -12.76
C LYS A 820 7.67 31.90 -13.67
N ALA A 821 6.46 32.44 -13.77
CA ALA A 821 6.19 33.63 -14.58
C ALA A 821 6.85 34.87 -13.99
N THR A 822 6.86 35.05 -12.68
CA THR A 822 7.50 36.17 -12.00
C THR A 822 9.02 35.98 -11.87
N ARG A 823 9.46 34.79 -11.52
CA ARG A 823 10.88 34.41 -11.33
C ARG A 823 11.17 33.13 -12.09
N PRO A 824 11.63 33.20 -13.36
CA PRO A 824 11.85 32.03 -14.21
C PRO A 824 12.81 30.99 -13.62
N ASP A 825 13.76 31.40 -12.78
CA ASP A 825 14.75 30.57 -12.11
C ASP A 825 14.31 30.09 -10.70
N ILE A 826 13.08 30.37 -10.29
CA ILE A 826 12.57 29.92 -9.01
C ILE A 826 12.60 28.40 -8.91
N HIS A 827 13.15 27.88 -7.82
CA HIS A 827 13.23 26.46 -7.57
C HIS A 827 11.96 25.98 -6.84
N LEU A 828 11.33 24.95 -7.35
CA LEU A 828 10.05 24.46 -6.89
C LEU A 828 10.17 23.02 -6.36
N GLY A 829 9.68 22.79 -5.15
CA GLY A 829 9.67 21.45 -4.56
C GLY A 829 8.48 21.21 -3.66
N ILE A 830 8.31 19.97 -3.24
CA ILE A 830 7.30 19.53 -2.28
C ILE A 830 7.99 18.88 -1.09
N CYS A 831 7.51 19.14 0.11
CA CYS A 831 8.06 18.57 1.33
C CYS A 831 7.02 17.96 2.30
N GLY A 832 5.74 17.98 1.94
CA GLY A 832 4.68 17.28 2.70
C GLY A 832 4.81 15.76 2.61
N GLU A 833 3.99 15.04 3.37
CA GLU A 833 3.96 13.57 3.38
C GLU A 833 3.73 12.95 1.99
N HIS A 834 3.08 13.69 1.11
CA HIS A 834 2.82 13.30 -0.28
C HIS A 834 4.11 13.12 -1.13
N GLY A 835 5.23 13.72 -0.73
CA GLY A 835 6.50 13.61 -1.47
C GLY A 835 7.06 12.19 -1.61
N GLY A 836 6.59 11.24 -0.81
CA GLY A 836 6.94 9.82 -0.87
C GLY A 836 5.86 8.92 -1.48
N ASP A 837 4.69 9.45 -1.85
CA ASP A 837 3.62 8.69 -2.51
C ASP A 837 3.82 8.67 -4.02
N PRO A 838 3.84 7.48 -4.68
CA PRO A 838 4.11 7.37 -6.11
C PRO A 838 3.19 8.19 -7.01
N SER A 839 1.88 8.22 -6.71
CA SER A 839 0.92 8.98 -7.51
C SER A 839 1.10 10.50 -7.38
N SER A 840 1.47 10.93 -6.18
CA SER A 840 1.77 12.34 -5.89
C SER A 840 3.09 12.78 -6.52
N VAL A 841 4.11 11.91 -6.54
CA VAL A 841 5.38 12.15 -7.25
C VAL A 841 5.14 12.32 -8.75
N GLU A 842 4.31 11.48 -9.35
CA GLU A 842 3.90 11.60 -10.76
C GLU A 842 3.20 12.93 -11.03
N PHE A 843 2.31 13.36 -10.14
CA PHE A 843 1.69 14.68 -10.22
C PHE A 843 2.73 15.81 -10.16
N CYS A 844 3.67 15.75 -9.23
CA CYS A 844 4.73 16.75 -9.10
C CYS A 844 5.57 16.86 -10.38
N TYR A 845 5.87 15.74 -11.02
CA TYR A 845 6.55 15.73 -12.32
C TYR A 845 5.72 16.47 -13.39
N ARG A 846 4.44 16.17 -13.52
CA ARG A 846 3.54 16.82 -14.49
C ARG A 846 3.33 18.31 -14.20
N ALA A 847 3.28 18.68 -12.93
CA ALA A 847 3.16 20.08 -12.50
C ALA A 847 4.43 20.90 -12.71
N GLY A 848 5.53 20.28 -13.13
CA GLY A 848 6.79 20.96 -13.43
C GLY A 848 7.60 21.35 -12.21
N LEU A 849 7.49 20.61 -11.09
CA LEU A 849 8.33 20.80 -9.94
C LEU A 849 9.77 20.32 -10.23
N ASP A 850 10.73 20.85 -9.50
CA ASP A 850 12.17 20.54 -9.67
C ASP A 850 12.58 19.37 -8.76
N TYR A 851 11.96 19.22 -7.59
CA TYR A 851 12.25 18.12 -6.66
C TYR A 851 11.02 17.69 -5.84
N VAL A 852 11.11 16.47 -5.31
CA VAL A 852 10.26 15.98 -4.23
C VAL A 852 11.12 15.69 -3.00
N SER A 853 10.55 15.87 -1.81
CA SER A 853 11.23 15.59 -0.55
C SER A 853 10.36 14.69 0.33
N CYS A 854 10.93 13.65 0.89
CA CYS A 854 10.23 12.63 1.65
C CYS A 854 11.08 12.09 2.81
N SER A 855 10.49 11.28 3.66
CA SER A 855 11.22 10.61 4.73
C SER A 855 12.35 9.72 4.16
N PRO A 856 13.43 9.46 4.92
CA PRO A 856 14.61 8.74 4.41
C PRO A 856 14.30 7.40 3.75
N PHE A 857 13.43 6.59 4.36
CA PHE A 857 13.06 5.27 3.85
C PHE A 857 12.18 5.30 2.59
N ARG A 858 11.58 6.44 2.28
CA ARG A 858 10.79 6.64 1.06
C ARG A 858 11.62 7.15 -0.14
N VAL A 859 12.86 7.52 0.08
CA VAL A 859 13.74 8.01 -0.99
C VAL A 859 13.84 7.03 -2.17
N PRO A 860 14.06 5.73 -1.99
CA PRO A 860 14.09 4.78 -3.11
C PRO A 860 12.76 4.71 -3.86
N ILE A 861 11.65 4.75 -3.13
CA ILE A 861 10.28 4.73 -3.71
C ILE A 861 10.08 5.97 -4.59
N ALA A 862 10.43 7.14 -4.09
CA ALA A 862 10.32 8.41 -4.82
C ALA A 862 11.23 8.45 -6.06
N ARG A 863 12.44 7.91 -5.99
CA ARG A 863 13.37 7.77 -7.13
C ARG A 863 12.76 6.91 -8.24
N LEU A 864 12.22 5.76 -7.87
CA LEU A 864 11.55 4.87 -8.82
C LEU A 864 10.29 5.51 -9.41
N ALA A 865 9.44 6.10 -8.58
CA ALA A 865 8.22 6.76 -9.03
C ALA A 865 8.50 7.94 -9.97
N ALA A 866 9.56 8.72 -9.70
CA ALA A 866 10.00 9.81 -10.58
C ALA A 866 10.45 9.30 -11.96
N ALA A 867 11.16 8.18 -12.01
CA ALA A 867 11.54 7.53 -13.27
C ALA A 867 10.32 7.00 -14.03
N GLN A 868 9.40 6.35 -13.33
CA GLN A 868 8.16 5.83 -13.92
C GLN A 868 7.27 6.96 -14.46
N ALA A 869 7.25 8.12 -13.83
CA ALA A 869 6.53 9.29 -14.32
C ALA A 869 7.05 9.73 -15.70
N VAL A 870 8.36 9.78 -15.88
CA VAL A 870 8.99 10.07 -17.20
C VAL A 870 8.64 9.03 -18.25
N LEU A 871 8.60 7.74 -17.86
CA LEU A 871 8.30 6.65 -18.81
C LEU A 871 6.83 6.62 -19.25
N LYS A 872 5.92 7.09 -18.41
CA LYS A 872 4.49 7.19 -18.76
C LYS A 872 4.19 8.33 -19.77
N ASP A 873 5.04 9.36 -19.81
CA ASP A 873 4.91 10.50 -20.72
C ASP A 873 5.50 10.22 -22.12
N LYS A 874 6.34 9.19 -22.25
CA LYS A 874 6.92 8.74 -23.53
C LYS A 874 5.97 7.80 -24.27
#